data_868287506ae4b0747b158ebb461a0255
#
_entry.id   868287506ae4b0747b158ebb461a0255
#
_cell.length_a   1.000
_cell.length_b   1.000
_cell.length_c   1.000
_cell.angle_alpha   90.00
_cell.angle_beta   90.00
_cell.angle_gamma   90.00
#
_symmetry.space_group_name_H-M   'P 1'
#
loop_
_entity.id
_entity.type
_entity.pdbx_description
1 polymer ?
#
loop_
_entity_poly.entity_id
_entity_poly.type
_entity_poly.pdbx_seq_one_letter_code
_entity_poly.pdbx_strand_id
1 'polypeptide(L)'
;MELNNIDSTEDLDRFLKNVDEISKLVKDLNSPDIEVQQKAIKKADCQIASLNGSCRTKVNKTTINTNPTSKAPVDAQTESAENFMRFMERDAEDRRKRRLAQEKKATAFKDKGNQAYAQRDYETAVKYYSKGLEELRDMQQLYTNRAQAYINLERYEEAINDCEWALKCNENCTKAYLHMGKAYVGLKKYSESRACFEKIAQLEPQMEKMAEEYLIKMELEKKKESEEFNARQDFDKGVEKAKLIPQLVEKLSEPGQMLLYYCGILEILSQAVTNCSGQTLFRLHNGFNIIDSNDTARSCLSQEANDPCSQDLCACILNVWTITCRENEENQKILMASPVSKDSIVDLISSEHDAVQKECLELLCLFVQTAHGRHLLLDNLDVAKLTRSLMACVTKPGRRRENGALVILQELAGEKKFCLQLKNVLTISVSEQFAAIMSNISEDNRHVVPSLLSAVGSMSQDDIIRHALAHNAECWKAFLLAIKQCLASSYKEILYPLLGLIINLSTVTSSVIKENAVSLCSFCLDLLRDDDEGVVTRAMGVLSNVLSQSSKAVNHVVQRDVVKTVHRQLKQADLAATKYAVKILTACTAASQIAREELVKPDKKLSVLRRLLSSSCDEMVSGNAALCLAHCLELKGISNNLLGTDIVLELLRHAAGDAKRTAVQQNAAIALGKLCQSEPRHVDKLRELHGFEILHSCMKLIK
;
A
#
# COMPACT_ATOMS: atom_id res chain seq x y z
N MET A 1 -12.28 19.64 15.20
CA MET A 1 -13.31 20.27 16.05
C MET A 1 -12.58 21.07 17.08
N GLU A 2 -12.58 22.35 16.86
CA GLU A 2 -12.08 23.33 17.84
C GLU A 2 -12.95 23.21 19.07
N LEU A 3 -12.32 22.99 20.21
CA LEU A 3 -12.90 23.24 21.52
C LEU A 3 -13.19 24.76 21.53
N ASN A 4 -14.41 25.13 21.31
CA ASN A 4 -14.87 26.49 21.57
C ASN A 4 -14.56 26.78 23.03
N ASN A 5 -13.59 27.65 23.23
CA ASN A 5 -13.28 28.29 24.48
C ASN A 5 -14.59 28.84 25.09
N ILE A 6 -14.93 28.36 26.29
CA ILE A 6 -15.85 28.99 27.17
C ILE A 6 -15.09 30.20 27.73
N ASP A 7 -15.02 31.26 26.96
CA ASP A 7 -14.40 32.53 27.31
C ASP A 7 -15.46 33.63 27.34
N SER A 8 -16.42 33.49 28.27
CA SER A 8 -17.02 34.66 28.90
C SER A 8 -17.52 34.25 30.27
N THR A 9 -17.11 35.01 31.27
CA THR A 9 -17.65 34.95 32.63
C THR A 9 -19.18 35.01 32.62
N GLU A 10 -19.79 35.63 31.62
CA GLU A 10 -21.24 35.73 31.43
C GLU A 10 -21.91 34.39 31.08
N ASP A 11 -21.28 33.51 30.32
CA ASP A 11 -21.83 32.19 29.99
C ASP A 11 -21.71 31.21 31.17
N LEU A 12 -20.67 31.32 31.97
CA LEU A 12 -20.52 30.58 33.21
C LEU A 12 -21.55 31.03 34.26
N ASP A 13 -21.74 32.33 34.41
CA ASP A 13 -22.76 32.91 35.32
C ASP A 13 -24.19 32.51 34.89
N ARG A 14 -24.44 32.48 33.58
CA ARG A 14 -25.74 32.02 33.03
C ARG A 14 -25.93 30.52 33.29
N PHE A 15 -24.88 29.72 33.11
CA PHE A 15 -24.91 28.29 33.42
C PHE A 15 -25.18 28.04 34.92
N LEU A 16 -24.43 28.68 35.79
CA LEU A 16 -24.60 28.56 37.24
C LEU A 16 -26.01 28.99 37.69
N LYS A 17 -26.54 30.08 37.12
CA LYS A 17 -27.91 30.53 37.40
C LYS A 17 -28.95 29.50 36.96
N ASN A 18 -28.77 28.87 35.81
CA ASN A 18 -29.64 27.79 35.35
C ASN A 18 -29.55 26.54 36.26
N VAL A 19 -28.38 26.21 36.77
CA VAL A 19 -28.16 25.10 37.71
C VAL A 19 -28.89 25.40 39.04
N ASP A 20 -28.80 26.64 39.55
CA ASP A 20 -29.48 27.07 40.79
C ASP A 20 -30.99 27.05 40.61
N GLU A 21 -31.52 27.52 39.46
CA GLU A 21 -32.94 27.46 39.15
C GLU A 21 -33.47 26.03 39.08
N ILE A 22 -32.73 25.12 38.45
CA ILE A 22 -33.09 23.69 38.39
C ILE A 22 -33.00 23.05 39.80
N SER A 23 -31.96 23.38 40.57
CA SER A 23 -31.79 22.87 41.93
C SER A 23 -32.96 23.32 42.85
N LYS A 24 -33.38 24.58 42.68
CA LYS A 24 -34.55 25.11 43.41
C LYS A 24 -35.85 24.42 42.98
N LEU A 25 -36.03 24.20 41.68
CA LEU A 25 -37.19 23.51 41.14
C LEU A 25 -37.27 22.06 41.65
N VAL A 26 -36.12 21.35 41.74
CA VAL A 26 -36.07 20.00 42.32
C VAL A 26 -36.40 19.99 43.82
N LYS A 27 -35.99 21.01 44.57
CA LYS A 27 -36.36 21.17 46.00
C LYS A 27 -37.84 21.41 46.14
N ASP A 28 -38.41 22.29 45.30
CA ASP A 28 -39.86 22.62 45.34
C ASP A 28 -40.70 21.41 44.90
N LEU A 29 -40.24 20.57 43.97
CA LEU A 29 -40.88 19.30 43.59
C LEU A 29 -40.89 18.26 44.74
N ASN A 30 -39.90 18.29 45.61
CA ASN A 30 -39.81 17.43 46.78
C ASN A 30 -40.38 18.07 48.07
N SER A 31 -41.03 19.21 47.96
CA SER A 31 -41.66 19.89 49.08
C SER A 31 -42.82 19.06 49.65
N PRO A 32 -43.00 18.97 50.96
CA PRO A 32 -44.15 18.33 51.56
C PRO A 32 -45.45 19.15 51.38
N ASP A 33 -45.34 20.38 50.93
CA ASP A 33 -46.51 21.27 50.64
C ASP A 33 -47.01 21.00 49.21
N ILE A 34 -48.29 20.55 49.14
CA ILE A 34 -48.97 20.16 47.89
C ILE A 34 -49.12 21.36 46.93
N GLU A 35 -49.30 22.55 47.43
CA GLU A 35 -49.44 23.76 46.59
C GLU A 35 -48.10 24.15 45.95
N VAL A 36 -47.00 24.07 46.70
CA VAL A 36 -45.64 24.33 46.21
C VAL A 36 -45.29 23.30 45.20
N GLN A 37 -45.57 22.03 45.44
CA GLN A 37 -45.32 20.93 44.53
C GLN A 37 -46.07 21.06 43.20
N GLN A 38 -47.33 21.41 43.23
CA GLN A 38 -48.16 21.63 42.04
C GLN A 38 -47.68 22.81 41.18
N LYS A 39 -47.23 23.91 41.84
CA LYS A 39 -46.60 25.03 41.13
C LYS A 39 -45.26 24.66 40.49
N ALA A 40 -44.46 23.85 41.17
CA ALA A 40 -43.19 23.37 40.65
C ALA A 40 -43.39 22.42 39.47
N ILE A 41 -44.41 21.53 39.52
CA ILE A 41 -44.77 20.65 38.38
C ILE A 41 -45.13 21.48 37.14
N LYS A 42 -46.02 22.49 37.31
CA LYS A 42 -46.40 23.37 36.20
C LYS A 42 -45.20 24.12 35.60
N LYS A 43 -44.28 24.58 36.46
CA LYS A 43 -43.08 25.29 36.02
C LYS A 43 -42.11 24.34 35.28
N ALA A 44 -41.98 23.11 35.74
CA ALA A 44 -41.19 22.06 35.05
C ALA A 44 -41.81 21.73 33.68
N ASP A 45 -43.11 21.54 33.60
CA ASP A 45 -43.80 21.27 32.33
C ASP A 45 -43.63 22.41 31.32
N CYS A 46 -43.68 23.66 31.78
CA CYS A 46 -43.43 24.84 30.95
C CYS A 46 -41.97 24.90 30.44
N GLN A 47 -41.01 24.58 31.29
CA GLN A 47 -39.59 24.53 30.88
C GLN A 47 -39.33 23.39 29.90
N ILE A 48 -39.90 22.23 30.11
CA ILE A 48 -39.81 21.09 29.18
C ILE A 48 -40.47 21.40 27.84
N ALA A 49 -41.63 22.09 27.87
CA ALA A 49 -42.32 22.52 26.66
C ALA A 49 -41.55 23.61 25.87
N SER A 50 -40.76 24.45 26.58
CA SER A 50 -39.90 25.47 25.93
C SER A 50 -38.61 24.92 25.30
N LEU A 51 -38.22 23.70 25.63
CA LEU A 51 -37.09 22.98 25.00
C LEU A 51 -37.57 22.42 23.67
N ASN A 52 -37.68 23.28 22.67
CA ASN A 52 -38.07 22.91 21.31
C ASN A 52 -37.11 21.81 20.72
N GLY A 53 -37.64 20.61 20.57
CA GLY A 53 -37.46 19.83 19.36
C GLY A 53 -36.17 19.08 19.14
N SER A 54 -35.09 19.22 19.93
CA SER A 54 -33.79 18.55 19.65
C SER A 54 -33.42 17.40 20.61
N CYS A 55 -34.24 17.10 21.61
CA CYS A 55 -33.97 15.97 22.50
C CYS A 55 -34.83 14.75 22.12
N ARG A 56 -34.26 13.81 21.38
CA ARG A 56 -34.89 12.54 20.95
C ARG A 56 -34.96 11.47 22.05
N THR A 57 -34.93 11.83 23.31
CA THR A 57 -35.20 10.87 24.37
C THR A 57 -36.71 10.97 24.74
N LYS A 58 -37.47 9.97 24.27
CA LYS A 58 -38.78 9.70 24.85
C LYS A 58 -38.55 9.35 26.32
N VAL A 59 -38.80 10.31 27.21
CA VAL A 59 -38.88 10.02 28.65
C VAL A 59 -40.11 9.16 28.85
N ASN A 60 -39.96 7.85 28.97
CA ASN A 60 -40.99 7.00 29.52
C ASN A 60 -41.23 7.49 30.94
N LYS A 61 -42.46 7.88 31.24
CA LYS A 61 -42.91 8.16 32.60
C LYS A 61 -42.77 6.88 33.43
N THR A 62 -41.58 6.66 33.98
CA THR A 62 -41.40 5.69 35.07
C THR A 62 -42.02 6.32 36.31
N THR A 63 -43.08 5.74 36.78
CA THR A 63 -43.71 6.08 38.05
C THR A 63 -42.65 5.89 39.13
N ILE A 64 -42.15 6.99 39.69
CA ILE A 64 -41.31 6.97 40.88
C ILE A 64 -42.21 6.43 42.02
N ASN A 65 -41.78 5.32 42.59
CA ASN A 65 -42.52 4.62 43.65
C ASN A 65 -42.62 5.54 44.88
N THR A 66 -43.79 6.15 45.09
CA THR A 66 -44.09 7.07 46.21
C THR A 66 -44.69 6.29 47.37
N ASN A 67 -44.05 5.26 47.88
CA ASN A 67 -44.40 4.67 49.16
C ASN A 67 -43.43 5.16 50.24
N PRO A 68 -43.82 6.10 51.11
CA PRO A 68 -43.02 6.45 52.25
C PRO A 68 -43.23 5.44 53.39
N THR A 69 -42.32 4.49 53.50
CA THR A 69 -42.25 3.66 54.72
C THR A 69 -41.30 4.32 55.72
N SER A 70 -41.87 4.69 56.86
CA SER A 70 -41.30 4.90 58.18
C SER A 70 -40.29 6.02 58.39
N LYS A 71 -40.62 6.86 59.33
CA LYS A 71 -39.81 7.92 59.95
C LYS A 71 -38.46 7.36 60.47
N ALA A 72 -37.37 7.89 59.95
CA ALA A 72 -36.03 7.75 60.51
C ALA A 72 -35.54 9.10 61.09
N PRO A 73 -34.65 9.10 62.09
CA PRO A 73 -34.25 10.27 62.86
C PRO A 73 -33.40 11.27 62.08
N VAL A 74 -33.39 12.51 62.53
CA VAL A 74 -32.94 13.74 61.84
C VAL A 74 -31.43 13.86 61.61
N ASP A 75 -30.58 12.89 62.00
CA ASP A 75 -29.11 13.00 61.87
C ASP A 75 -28.51 12.21 60.67
N ALA A 76 -29.33 11.73 59.75
CA ALA A 76 -28.89 10.83 58.65
C ALA A 76 -28.72 11.52 57.26
N GLN A 77 -28.86 12.84 57.16
CA GLN A 77 -28.93 13.50 55.82
C GLN A 77 -27.61 13.68 55.13
N THR A 78 -26.48 13.79 55.83
CA THR A 78 -25.14 13.90 55.23
C THR A 78 -24.55 12.55 54.85
N GLU A 79 -24.73 11.52 55.69
CA GLU A 79 -24.33 10.14 55.36
C GLU A 79 -25.13 9.55 54.19
N SER A 80 -26.40 9.95 54.03
CA SER A 80 -27.26 9.52 52.94
C SER A 80 -26.78 10.03 51.55
N ALA A 81 -26.32 11.29 51.49
CA ALA A 81 -25.82 11.88 50.26
C ALA A 81 -24.47 11.26 49.82
N GLU A 82 -23.55 11.08 50.77
CA GLU A 82 -22.24 10.42 50.48
C GLU A 82 -22.43 8.95 50.09
N ASN A 83 -23.31 8.23 50.76
CA ASN A 83 -23.59 6.81 50.42
C ASN A 83 -24.29 6.72 49.06
N PHE A 84 -25.17 7.65 48.69
CA PHE A 84 -25.75 7.72 47.36
C PHE A 84 -24.70 8.02 46.29
N MET A 85 -23.79 8.97 46.51
CA MET A 85 -22.69 9.27 45.59
C MET A 85 -21.78 8.05 45.39
N ARG A 86 -21.38 7.36 46.47
CA ARG A 86 -20.57 6.13 46.40
C ARG A 86 -21.33 5.01 45.66
N PHE A 87 -22.64 4.89 45.82
CA PHE A 87 -23.46 3.93 45.08
C PHE A 87 -23.48 4.27 43.58
N MET A 88 -23.66 5.53 43.22
CA MET A 88 -23.65 6.00 41.83
C MET A 88 -22.29 5.82 41.18
N GLU A 89 -21.22 6.11 41.91
CA GLU A 89 -19.84 5.87 41.44
C GLU A 89 -19.58 4.37 41.19
N ARG A 90 -19.97 3.51 42.12
CA ARG A 90 -19.83 2.05 41.96
C ARG A 90 -20.66 1.54 40.80
N ASP A 91 -21.89 1.97 40.63
CA ASP A 91 -22.74 1.59 39.50
C ASP A 91 -22.17 2.08 38.17
N ALA A 92 -21.62 3.30 38.14
CA ALA A 92 -20.94 3.83 36.97
C ALA A 92 -19.66 3.02 36.64
N GLU A 93 -18.89 2.64 37.64
CA GLU A 93 -17.70 1.82 37.46
C GLU A 93 -18.06 0.39 37.01
N ASP A 94 -19.09 -0.21 37.55
CA ASP A 94 -19.58 -1.54 37.15
C ASP A 94 -20.12 -1.52 35.70
N ARG A 95 -20.84 -0.46 35.32
CA ARG A 95 -21.28 -0.25 33.93
C ARG A 95 -20.06 -0.12 33.01
N ARG A 96 -19.05 0.65 33.42
CA ARG A 96 -17.79 0.78 32.65
C ARG A 96 -17.07 -0.56 32.50
N LYS A 97 -16.95 -1.35 33.58
CA LYS A 97 -16.32 -2.67 33.54
C LYS A 97 -17.08 -3.64 32.62
N ARG A 98 -18.42 -3.65 32.70
CA ARG A 98 -19.28 -4.47 31.81
C ARG A 98 -19.08 -4.06 30.35
N ARG A 99 -19.11 -2.75 30.05
CA ARG A 99 -18.88 -2.25 28.70
C ARG A 99 -17.50 -2.64 28.17
N LEU A 100 -16.45 -2.52 28.97
CA LEU A 100 -15.10 -2.91 28.58
C LEU A 100 -14.98 -4.42 28.30
N ALA A 101 -15.69 -5.24 29.07
CA ALA A 101 -15.74 -6.70 28.84
C ALA A 101 -16.49 -7.03 27.54
N GLN A 102 -17.59 -6.36 27.26
CA GLN A 102 -18.33 -6.51 26.01
C GLN A 102 -17.52 -6.03 24.81
N GLU A 103 -16.79 -4.91 24.93
CA GLU A 103 -15.92 -4.38 23.89
C GLU A 103 -14.78 -5.36 23.54
N LYS A 104 -14.16 -5.99 24.57
CA LYS A 104 -13.13 -7.02 24.33
C LYS A 104 -13.70 -8.23 23.56
N LYS A 105 -14.91 -8.69 23.91
CA LYS A 105 -15.56 -9.79 23.19
C LYS A 105 -15.92 -9.40 21.76
N ALA A 106 -16.51 -8.22 21.58
CA ALA A 106 -16.86 -7.71 20.25
C ALA A 106 -15.62 -7.55 19.36
N THR A 107 -14.50 -7.06 19.93
CA THR A 107 -13.22 -6.96 19.23
C THR A 107 -12.70 -8.34 18.83
N ALA A 108 -12.77 -9.34 19.71
CA ALA A 108 -12.35 -10.69 19.37
C ALA A 108 -13.18 -11.30 18.22
N PHE A 109 -14.49 -11.03 18.16
CA PHE A 109 -15.33 -11.42 17.04
C PHE A 109 -15.01 -10.63 15.77
N LYS A 110 -14.73 -9.31 15.88
CA LYS A 110 -14.27 -8.48 14.75
C LYS A 110 -13.01 -9.06 14.12
N ASP A 111 -12.03 -9.47 14.94
CA ASP A 111 -10.75 -10.01 14.45
C ASP A 111 -10.94 -11.37 13.75
N LYS A 112 -11.81 -12.24 14.28
CA LYS A 112 -12.19 -13.50 13.60
C LYS A 112 -12.92 -13.22 12.27
N GLY A 113 -13.79 -12.22 12.25
CA GLY A 113 -14.46 -11.78 11.04
C GLY A 113 -13.47 -11.24 9.99
N ASN A 114 -12.48 -10.45 10.42
CA ASN A 114 -11.42 -9.95 9.55
C ASN A 114 -10.55 -11.10 8.98
N GLN A 115 -10.28 -12.14 9.75
CA GLN A 115 -9.57 -13.33 9.27
C GLN A 115 -10.36 -14.10 8.21
N ALA A 116 -11.66 -14.32 8.44
CA ALA A 116 -12.54 -14.96 7.46
C ALA A 116 -12.66 -14.11 6.20
N TYR A 117 -12.79 -12.79 6.34
CA TYR A 117 -12.82 -11.84 5.22
C TYR A 117 -11.54 -11.90 4.37
N ALA A 118 -10.37 -11.96 5.01
CA ALA A 118 -9.09 -12.10 4.33
C ALA A 118 -8.95 -13.41 3.54
N GLN A 119 -9.65 -14.46 4.00
CA GLN A 119 -9.75 -15.77 3.32
C GLN A 119 -10.84 -15.79 2.23
N ARG A 120 -11.50 -14.65 1.98
CA ARG A 120 -12.65 -14.50 1.08
C ARG A 120 -13.91 -15.29 1.49
N ASP A 121 -13.95 -15.79 2.71
CA ASP A 121 -15.16 -16.39 3.29
C ASP A 121 -16.04 -15.30 3.90
N TYR A 122 -16.76 -14.59 3.02
CA TYR A 122 -17.58 -13.46 3.40
C TYR A 122 -18.80 -13.85 4.23
N GLU A 123 -19.37 -15.02 4.00
CA GLU A 123 -20.49 -15.53 4.79
C GLU A 123 -20.09 -15.77 6.26
N THR A 124 -18.95 -16.39 6.49
CA THR A 124 -18.43 -16.60 7.84
C THR A 124 -18.01 -15.26 8.47
N ALA A 125 -17.46 -14.33 7.69
CA ALA A 125 -17.16 -12.98 8.17
C ALA A 125 -18.41 -12.26 8.68
N VAL A 126 -19.53 -12.28 7.92
CA VAL A 126 -20.83 -11.73 8.32
C VAL A 126 -21.32 -12.36 9.63
N LYS A 127 -21.21 -13.68 9.78
CA LYS A 127 -21.60 -14.36 11.03
C LYS A 127 -20.81 -13.88 12.24
N TYR A 128 -19.49 -13.71 12.09
CA TYR A 128 -18.66 -13.23 13.20
C TYR A 128 -18.92 -11.76 13.52
N TYR A 129 -19.07 -10.89 12.53
CA TYR A 129 -19.41 -9.49 12.77
C TYR A 129 -20.79 -9.36 13.45
N SER A 130 -21.77 -10.18 13.06
CA SER A 130 -23.09 -10.22 13.69
C SER A 130 -23.03 -10.61 15.16
N LYS A 131 -22.24 -11.65 15.51
CA LYS A 131 -21.97 -12.02 16.90
C LYS A 131 -21.29 -10.89 17.69
N GLY A 132 -20.40 -10.14 17.05
CA GLY A 132 -19.78 -8.98 17.67
C GLY A 132 -20.81 -7.88 17.98
N LEU A 133 -21.79 -7.67 17.08
CA LEU A 133 -22.88 -6.70 17.28
C LEU A 133 -23.93 -7.15 18.30
N GLU A 134 -24.07 -8.46 18.56
CA GLU A 134 -24.87 -8.99 19.67
C GLU A 134 -24.25 -8.61 21.03
N GLU A 135 -22.90 -8.62 21.13
CA GLU A 135 -22.18 -8.24 22.35
C GLU A 135 -22.12 -6.70 22.52
N LEU A 136 -21.91 -5.94 21.44
CA LEU A 136 -21.79 -4.47 21.49
C LEU A 136 -22.40 -3.83 20.24
N ARG A 137 -23.63 -3.32 20.38
CA ARG A 137 -24.43 -2.75 19.28
C ARG A 137 -23.99 -1.38 18.78
N ASP A 138 -23.20 -0.64 19.55
CA ASP A 138 -22.71 0.71 19.19
C ASP A 138 -21.28 0.70 18.61
N MET A 139 -20.76 -0.46 18.24
CA MET A 139 -19.42 -0.59 17.63
C MET A 139 -19.49 -0.35 16.12
N GLN A 140 -19.33 0.92 15.72
CA GLN A 140 -19.35 1.38 14.33
C GLN A 140 -18.53 0.50 13.36
N GLN A 141 -17.33 0.05 13.79
CA GLN A 141 -16.43 -0.73 12.95
C GLN A 141 -17.01 -2.07 12.51
N LEU A 142 -17.84 -2.69 13.32
CA LEU A 142 -18.50 -3.97 12.99
C LEU A 142 -19.51 -3.79 11.88
N TYR A 143 -20.29 -2.71 11.92
CA TYR A 143 -21.25 -2.38 10.85
C TYR A 143 -20.52 -2.12 9.53
N THR A 144 -19.48 -1.27 9.53
CA THR A 144 -18.74 -0.96 8.28
C THR A 144 -18.04 -2.20 7.71
N ASN A 145 -17.48 -3.08 8.54
CA ASN A 145 -16.84 -4.32 8.08
C ASN A 145 -17.87 -5.33 7.55
N ARG A 146 -19.04 -5.43 8.20
CA ARG A 146 -20.12 -6.30 7.74
C ARG A 146 -20.74 -5.80 6.44
N ALA A 147 -20.95 -4.47 6.33
CA ALA A 147 -21.38 -3.85 5.08
C ALA A 147 -20.44 -4.16 3.92
N GLN A 148 -19.13 -4.09 4.15
CA GLN A 148 -18.14 -4.46 3.14
C GLN A 148 -18.24 -5.95 2.74
N ALA A 149 -18.49 -6.85 3.70
CA ALA A 149 -18.70 -8.26 3.41
C ALA A 149 -20.01 -8.49 2.62
N TYR A 150 -21.09 -7.78 2.96
CA TYR A 150 -22.34 -7.84 2.22
C TYR A 150 -22.19 -7.31 0.78
N ILE A 151 -21.40 -6.27 0.54
CA ILE A 151 -21.11 -5.79 -0.82
C ILE A 151 -20.45 -6.89 -1.66
N ASN A 152 -19.47 -7.61 -1.08
CA ASN A 152 -18.80 -8.70 -1.77
C ASN A 152 -19.70 -9.93 -2.02
N LEU A 153 -20.78 -10.05 -1.25
CA LEU A 153 -21.84 -11.07 -1.45
C LEU A 153 -22.98 -10.56 -2.34
N GLU A 154 -22.86 -9.37 -2.91
CA GLU A 154 -23.90 -8.69 -3.72
C GLU A 154 -25.22 -8.43 -2.96
N ARG A 155 -25.17 -8.44 -1.63
CA ARG A 155 -26.29 -8.18 -0.74
C ARG A 155 -26.32 -6.69 -0.38
N TYR A 156 -26.66 -5.87 -1.35
CA TYR A 156 -26.48 -4.41 -1.28
C TYR A 156 -27.44 -3.73 -0.30
N GLU A 157 -28.67 -4.22 -0.16
CA GLU A 157 -29.67 -3.62 0.76
C GLU A 157 -29.25 -3.78 2.21
N GLU A 158 -28.74 -4.95 2.56
CA GLU A 158 -28.21 -5.20 3.91
C GLU A 158 -26.95 -4.38 4.18
N ALA A 159 -26.09 -4.18 3.16
CA ALA A 159 -24.93 -3.31 3.28
C ALA A 159 -25.33 -1.85 3.54
N ILE A 160 -26.37 -1.33 2.88
CA ILE A 160 -26.89 0.02 3.10
C ILE A 160 -27.42 0.16 4.51
N ASN A 161 -28.22 -0.80 4.98
CA ASN A 161 -28.76 -0.78 6.34
C ASN A 161 -27.64 -0.76 7.40
N ASP A 162 -26.61 -1.53 7.21
CA ASP A 162 -25.42 -1.51 8.09
C ASP A 162 -24.69 -0.17 8.06
N CYS A 163 -24.54 0.44 6.88
CA CYS A 163 -23.95 1.76 6.76
C CYS A 163 -24.79 2.83 7.48
N GLU A 164 -26.12 2.75 7.38
CA GLU A 164 -27.02 3.64 8.13
C GLU A 164 -26.85 3.48 9.64
N TRP A 165 -26.69 2.25 10.13
CA TRP A 165 -26.40 2.00 11.55
C TRP A 165 -25.03 2.54 11.95
N ALA A 166 -24.02 2.40 11.09
CA ALA A 166 -22.72 2.98 11.33
C ALA A 166 -22.78 4.52 11.42
N LEU A 167 -23.59 5.17 10.57
CA LEU A 167 -23.79 6.62 10.59
C LEU A 167 -24.58 7.08 11.80
N LYS A 168 -25.51 6.26 12.34
CA LYS A 168 -26.16 6.54 13.62
C LYS A 168 -25.18 6.53 14.80
N CYS A 169 -24.11 5.70 14.71
CA CYS A 169 -23.04 5.68 15.71
C CYS A 169 -22.07 6.87 15.54
N ASN A 170 -21.79 7.26 14.29
CA ASN A 170 -20.89 8.37 13.95
C ASN A 170 -21.29 8.96 12.59
N GLU A 171 -21.91 10.13 12.60
CA GLU A 171 -22.40 10.82 11.41
C GLU A 171 -21.28 11.18 10.39
N ASN A 172 -20.04 11.32 10.85
CA ASN A 172 -18.90 11.65 10.01
C ASN A 172 -18.08 10.42 9.55
N CYS A 173 -18.68 9.23 9.56
CA CYS A 173 -18.01 8.01 9.14
C CYS A 173 -17.84 7.94 7.61
N THR A 174 -16.71 8.38 7.10
CA THR A 174 -16.39 8.34 5.65
C THR A 174 -16.42 6.93 5.07
N LYS A 175 -16.00 5.90 5.84
CA LYS A 175 -16.10 4.49 5.42
C LYS A 175 -17.55 4.05 5.20
N ALA A 176 -18.49 4.50 6.02
CA ALA A 176 -19.90 4.16 5.83
C ALA A 176 -20.44 4.77 4.54
N TYR A 177 -20.15 6.05 4.27
CA TYR A 177 -20.52 6.67 3.00
C TYR A 177 -19.88 5.98 1.79
N LEU A 178 -18.61 5.56 1.90
CA LEU A 178 -17.93 4.82 0.84
C LEU A 178 -18.63 3.49 0.51
N HIS A 179 -18.96 2.70 1.54
CA HIS A 179 -19.63 1.42 1.35
C HIS A 179 -21.06 1.59 0.88
N MET A 180 -21.78 2.60 1.41
CA MET A 180 -23.12 2.96 0.97
C MET A 180 -23.13 3.37 -0.51
N GLY A 181 -22.18 4.23 -0.93
CA GLY A 181 -22.02 4.63 -2.32
C GLY A 181 -21.79 3.43 -3.24
N LYS A 182 -20.92 2.49 -2.86
CA LYS A 182 -20.68 1.24 -3.61
C LYS A 182 -21.92 0.36 -3.69
N ALA A 183 -22.65 0.22 -2.59
CA ALA A 183 -23.88 -0.58 -2.57
C ALA A 183 -24.98 0.04 -3.45
N TYR A 184 -25.11 1.38 -3.46
CA TYR A 184 -26.02 2.07 -4.36
C TYR A 184 -25.64 1.91 -5.85
N VAL A 185 -24.35 1.86 -6.19
CA VAL A 185 -23.91 1.50 -7.56
C VAL A 185 -24.41 0.09 -7.92
N GLY A 186 -24.24 -0.88 -7.02
CA GLY A 186 -24.72 -2.25 -7.24
C GLY A 186 -26.25 -2.35 -7.45
N LEU A 187 -27.02 -1.48 -6.77
CA LEU A 187 -28.46 -1.36 -6.94
C LEU A 187 -28.87 -0.43 -8.11
N LYS A 188 -27.92 0.12 -8.85
CA LYS A 188 -28.13 1.07 -9.96
C LYS A 188 -28.80 2.38 -9.52
N LYS A 189 -28.70 2.73 -8.25
CA LYS A 189 -29.19 3.98 -7.67
C LYS A 189 -28.10 5.05 -7.71
N TYR A 190 -27.83 5.56 -8.92
CA TYR A 190 -26.65 6.41 -9.18
C TYR A 190 -26.73 7.79 -8.54
N SER A 191 -27.94 8.35 -8.34
CA SER A 191 -28.14 9.64 -7.65
C SER A 191 -27.74 9.58 -6.19
N GLU A 192 -28.17 8.53 -5.49
CA GLU A 192 -27.87 8.27 -4.09
C GLU A 192 -26.38 7.93 -3.89
N SER A 193 -25.81 7.16 -4.83
CA SER A 193 -24.38 6.86 -4.83
C SER A 193 -23.55 8.13 -4.98
N ARG A 194 -23.89 9.03 -5.90
CA ARG A 194 -23.23 10.31 -6.10
C ARG A 194 -23.25 11.13 -4.81
N ALA A 195 -24.40 11.26 -4.16
CA ALA A 195 -24.53 12.00 -2.91
C ALA A 195 -23.61 11.45 -1.80
N CYS A 196 -23.43 10.13 -1.74
CA CYS A 196 -22.51 9.49 -0.80
C CYS A 196 -21.05 9.85 -1.07
N PHE A 197 -20.58 9.78 -2.33
CA PHE A 197 -19.19 10.09 -2.68
C PHE A 197 -18.88 11.58 -2.54
N GLU A 198 -19.81 12.48 -2.92
CA GLU A 198 -19.67 13.92 -2.71
C GLU A 198 -19.60 14.27 -1.21
N LYS A 199 -20.33 13.51 -0.36
CA LYS A 199 -20.26 13.70 1.10
C LYS A 199 -18.89 13.34 1.67
N ILE A 200 -18.19 12.33 1.13
CA ILE A 200 -16.84 11.99 1.52
C ILE A 200 -15.87 13.14 1.25
N ALA A 201 -15.93 13.75 0.06
CA ALA A 201 -15.08 14.89 -0.30
C ALA A 201 -15.33 16.11 0.61
N GLN A 202 -16.61 16.32 1.05
CA GLN A 202 -16.94 17.38 2.00
C GLN A 202 -16.41 17.14 3.41
N LEU A 203 -16.43 15.87 3.88
CA LEU A 203 -16.02 15.50 5.25
C LEU A 203 -14.48 15.44 5.38
N GLU A 204 -13.79 14.89 4.38
CA GLU A 204 -12.34 14.69 4.38
C GLU A 204 -11.73 15.18 3.05
N PRO A 205 -11.27 16.44 2.96
CA PRO A 205 -10.64 16.97 1.74
C PRO A 205 -9.43 16.17 1.26
N GLN A 206 -8.77 15.44 2.17
CA GLN A 206 -7.64 14.57 1.82
C GLN A 206 -8.07 13.35 0.98
N MET A 207 -9.35 12.97 1.06
CA MET A 207 -9.94 11.85 0.30
C MET A 207 -10.65 12.29 -0.99
N GLU A 208 -10.58 13.57 -1.36
CA GLU A 208 -11.22 14.14 -2.55
C GLU A 208 -10.87 13.37 -3.82
N LYS A 209 -9.58 13.10 -4.06
CA LYS A 209 -9.13 12.33 -5.22
C LYS A 209 -9.74 10.93 -5.29
N MET A 210 -9.82 10.24 -4.14
CA MET A 210 -10.43 8.92 -4.06
C MET A 210 -11.94 8.98 -4.34
N ALA A 211 -12.63 9.98 -3.79
CA ALA A 211 -14.06 10.19 -4.05
C ALA A 211 -14.32 10.48 -5.54
N GLU A 212 -13.46 11.29 -6.16
CA GLU A 212 -13.51 11.60 -7.59
C GLU A 212 -13.31 10.35 -8.47
N GLU A 213 -12.36 9.47 -8.12
CA GLU A 213 -12.18 8.19 -8.81
C GLU A 213 -13.44 7.30 -8.75
N TYR A 214 -14.13 7.26 -7.60
CA TYR A 214 -15.39 6.53 -7.47
C TYR A 214 -16.54 7.18 -8.25
N LEU A 215 -16.60 8.51 -8.30
CA LEU A 215 -17.58 9.23 -9.12
C LEU A 215 -17.37 8.94 -10.60
N ILE A 216 -16.14 8.98 -11.09
CA ILE A 216 -15.80 8.63 -12.47
C ILE A 216 -16.23 7.19 -12.77
N LYS A 217 -15.90 6.24 -11.88
CA LYS A 217 -16.27 4.84 -12.04
C LYS A 217 -17.79 4.64 -12.09
N MET A 218 -18.51 5.32 -11.20
CA MET A 218 -19.98 5.29 -11.18
C MET A 218 -20.59 5.85 -12.47
N GLU A 219 -20.07 6.96 -13.00
CA GLU A 219 -20.56 7.52 -14.27
C GLU A 219 -20.29 6.58 -15.47
N LEU A 220 -19.15 5.89 -15.45
CA LEU A 220 -18.85 4.86 -16.46
C LEU A 220 -19.87 3.70 -16.41
N GLU A 221 -20.19 3.20 -15.20
CA GLU A 221 -21.20 2.15 -15.03
C GLU A 221 -22.58 2.60 -15.50
N LYS A 222 -22.98 3.82 -15.13
CA LYS A 222 -24.25 4.43 -15.58
C LYS A 222 -24.31 4.56 -17.11
N LYS A 223 -23.20 4.97 -17.72
CA LYS A 223 -23.08 5.08 -19.18
C LYS A 223 -23.24 3.70 -19.83
N LYS A 224 -22.54 2.68 -19.32
CA LYS A 224 -22.65 1.30 -19.82
C LYS A 224 -24.07 0.77 -19.72
N GLU A 225 -24.74 0.99 -18.58
CA GLU A 225 -26.14 0.54 -18.43
C GLU A 225 -27.08 1.22 -19.42
N SER A 226 -26.91 2.53 -19.62
CA SER A 226 -27.68 3.26 -20.62
C SER A 226 -27.44 2.72 -22.04
N GLU A 227 -26.17 2.41 -22.37
CA GLU A 227 -25.81 1.83 -23.67
C GLU A 227 -26.35 0.41 -23.82
N GLU A 228 -26.33 -0.42 -22.77
CA GLU A 228 -26.95 -1.75 -22.76
C GLU A 228 -28.47 -1.69 -22.97
N PHE A 229 -29.14 -0.77 -22.27
CA PHE A 229 -30.56 -0.56 -22.43
C PHE A 229 -30.89 -0.11 -23.85
N ASN A 230 -30.14 0.84 -24.40
CA ASN A 230 -30.31 1.32 -25.76
C ASN A 230 -30.04 0.22 -26.78
N ALA A 231 -29.02 -0.61 -26.57
CA ALA A 231 -28.71 -1.73 -27.46
C ALA A 231 -29.85 -2.75 -27.53
N ARG A 232 -30.47 -3.10 -26.39
CA ARG A 232 -31.65 -3.97 -26.34
C ARG A 232 -32.84 -3.31 -27.02
N GLN A 233 -33.07 -2.03 -26.76
CA GLN A 233 -34.15 -1.28 -27.39
C GLN A 233 -34.00 -1.17 -28.92
N ASP A 234 -32.78 -0.93 -29.41
CA ASP A 234 -32.47 -0.86 -30.84
C ASP A 234 -32.67 -2.22 -31.52
N PHE A 235 -32.28 -3.30 -30.83
CA PHE A 235 -32.54 -4.67 -31.29
C PHE A 235 -34.03 -4.97 -31.38
N ASP A 236 -34.80 -4.65 -30.33
CA ASP A 236 -36.26 -4.88 -30.27
C ASP A 236 -37.02 -4.05 -31.33
N LYS A 237 -36.56 -2.81 -31.60
CA LYS A 237 -37.11 -1.97 -32.67
C LYS A 237 -36.69 -2.41 -34.07
N GLY A 238 -35.78 -3.35 -34.19
CA GLY A 238 -35.33 -3.89 -35.45
C GLY A 238 -34.37 -3.02 -36.26
N VAL A 239 -33.59 -2.17 -35.59
CA VAL A 239 -32.54 -1.33 -36.22
C VAL A 239 -31.55 -2.24 -36.97
N GLU A 240 -31.25 -1.91 -38.22
CA GLU A 240 -30.42 -2.73 -39.10
C GLU A 240 -29.03 -3.09 -38.53
N LYS A 241 -28.34 -2.11 -37.93
CA LYS A 241 -27.05 -2.32 -37.27
C LYS A 241 -27.13 -3.27 -36.09
N ALA A 242 -28.19 -3.22 -35.31
CA ALA A 242 -28.37 -4.10 -34.14
C ALA A 242 -28.67 -5.55 -34.54
N LYS A 243 -29.30 -5.76 -35.71
CA LYS A 243 -29.55 -7.09 -36.26
C LYS A 243 -28.33 -7.71 -36.94
N LEU A 244 -27.37 -6.92 -37.37
CA LEU A 244 -26.17 -7.42 -38.05
C LEU A 244 -25.33 -8.34 -37.15
N ILE A 245 -25.11 -7.94 -35.89
CA ILE A 245 -24.26 -8.71 -34.94
C ILE A 245 -24.83 -10.11 -34.68
N PRO A 246 -26.11 -10.28 -34.32
CA PRO A 246 -26.71 -11.62 -34.16
C PRO A 246 -26.62 -12.47 -35.42
N GLN A 247 -26.84 -11.89 -36.58
CA GLN A 247 -26.76 -12.61 -37.87
C GLN A 247 -25.32 -13.07 -38.16
N LEU A 248 -24.33 -12.26 -37.88
CA LEU A 248 -22.91 -12.63 -38.01
C LEU A 248 -22.51 -13.72 -37.00
N VAL A 249 -22.98 -13.61 -35.76
CA VAL A 249 -22.77 -14.62 -34.72
C VAL A 249 -23.46 -15.95 -35.09
N GLU A 250 -24.66 -15.92 -35.65
CA GLU A 250 -25.34 -17.11 -36.15
C GLU A 250 -24.55 -17.79 -37.29
N LYS A 251 -24.01 -17.00 -38.23
CA LYS A 251 -23.15 -17.52 -39.32
C LYS A 251 -21.84 -18.12 -38.82
N LEU A 252 -21.27 -17.63 -37.68
CA LEU A 252 -20.12 -18.25 -37.05
C LEU A 252 -20.44 -19.64 -36.48
N SER A 253 -21.71 -19.94 -36.19
CA SER A 253 -22.12 -21.24 -35.70
C SER A 253 -22.28 -22.30 -36.82
N GLU A 254 -22.27 -21.90 -38.09
CA GLU A 254 -22.37 -22.83 -39.24
C GLU A 254 -21.10 -23.69 -39.33
N PRO A 255 -21.19 -25.03 -39.21
CA PRO A 255 -20.00 -25.88 -39.25
C PRO A 255 -19.51 -26.13 -40.69
N GLY A 256 -18.23 -26.44 -40.86
CA GLY A 256 -17.66 -26.94 -42.11
C GLY A 256 -17.47 -25.89 -43.21
N GLN A 257 -17.51 -24.62 -42.88
CA GLN A 257 -17.20 -23.53 -43.80
C GLN A 257 -15.68 -23.36 -43.99
N MET A 258 -15.27 -22.72 -45.08
CA MET A 258 -13.86 -22.41 -45.33
C MET A 258 -13.30 -21.42 -44.32
N LEU A 259 -12.02 -21.51 -44.00
CA LEU A 259 -11.32 -20.60 -43.03
C LEU A 259 -11.52 -19.12 -43.37
N LEU A 260 -11.40 -18.76 -44.65
CA LEU A 260 -11.60 -17.38 -45.12
C LEU A 260 -13.05 -16.87 -44.91
N TYR A 261 -14.05 -17.76 -44.88
CA TYR A 261 -15.42 -17.38 -44.55
C TYR A 261 -15.53 -16.92 -43.13
N TYR A 262 -14.95 -17.66 -42.18
CA TYR A 262 -14.90 -17.27 -40.77
C TYR A 262 -14.06 -16.00 -40.55
N CYS A 263 -12.92 -15.85 -41.20
CA CYS A 263 -12.11 -14.64 -41.16
C CYS A 263 -12.91 -13.41 -41.61
N GLY A 264 -13.63 -13.52 -42.71
CA GLY A 264 -14.46 -12.42 -43.23
C GLY A 264 -15.59 -12.02 -42.29
N ILE A 265 -16.25 -12.99 -41.64
CA ILE A 265 -17.28 -12.72 -40.63
C ILE A 265 -16.67 -12.02 -39.41
N LEU A 266 -15.54 -12.52 -38.88
CA LEU A 266 -14.88 -11.94 -37.73
C LEU A 266 -14.35 -10.53 -38.00
N GLU A 267 -13.86 -10.27 -39.21
CA GLU A 267 -13.42 -8.94 -39.62
C GLU A 267 -14.58 -7.93 -39.61
N ILE A 268 -15.75 -8.29 -40.23
CA ILE A 268 -16.94 -7.46 -40.19
C ILE A 268 -17.46 -7.30 -38.77
N LEU A 269 -17.42 -8.36 -37.97
CA LEU A 269 -17.85 -8.35 -36.57
C LEU A 269 -16.98 -7.43 -35.75
N SER A 270 -15.66 -7.44 -35.98
CA SER A 270 -14.72 -6.56 -35.28
C SER A 270 -15.03 -5.07 -35.44
N GLN A 271 -15.51 -4.70 -36.65
CA GLN A 271 -15.94 -3.34 -36.98
C GLN A 271 -17.32 -2.99 -36.39
N ALA A 272 -18.18 -3.99 -36.20
CA ALA A 272 -19.54 -3.81 -35.66
C ALA A 272 -19.53 -3.69 -34.12
N VAL A 273 -18.63 -4.38 -33.41
CA VAL A 273 -18.59 -4.46 -31.95
C VAL A 273 -17.68 -3.41 -31.27
N THR A 274 -17.45 -2.28 -31.93
CA THR A 274 -16.51 -1.24 -31.44
C THR A 274 -17.03 -0.42 -30.27
N ASN A 275 -18.34 -0.42 -30.01
CA ASN A 275 -18.97 0.33 -28.93
C ASN A 275 -19.61 -0.62 -27.91
N CYS A 276 -19.97 -0.09 -26.76
CA CYS A 276 -20.54 -0.85 -25.67
C CYS A 276 -21.82 -1.60 -26.05
N SER A 277 -22.70 -0.99 -26.90
CA SER A 277 -23.92 -1.63 -27.40
C SER A 277 -23.62 -2.85 -28.25
N GLY A 278 -22.65 -2.75 -29.16
CA GLY A 278 -22.21 -3.87 -29.99
C GLY A 278 -21.55 -4.99 -29.18
N GLN A 279 -20.68 -4.64 -28.21
CA GLN A 279 -20.05 -5.59 -27.29
C GLN A 279 -21.11 -6.35 -26.48
N THR A 280 -22.13 -5.63 -26.01
CA THR A 280 -23.26 -6.21 -25.27
C THR A 280 -24.09 -7.15 -26.12
N LEU A 281 -24.42 -6.77 -27.38
CA LEU A 281 -25.14 -7.64 -28.29
C LEU A 281 -24.37 -8.91 -28.62
N PHE A 282 -23.05 -8.81 -28.83
CA PHE A 282 -22.19 -9.97 -29.01
C PHE A 282 -22.29 -10.95 -27.83
N ARG A 283 -22.23 -10.44 -26.59
CA ARG A 283 -22.41 -11.23 -25.36
C ARG A 283 -23.81 -11.85 -25.28
N LEU A 284 -24.85 -11.06 -25.47
CA LEU A 284 -26.24 -11.50 -25.32
C LEU A 284 -26.60 -12.60 -26.34
N HIS A 285 -25.95 -12.62 -27.50
CA HIS A 285 -26.12 -13.65 -28.53
C HIS A 285 -25.07 -14.78 -28.42
N ASN A 286 -24.45 -14.96 -27.25
CA ASN A 286 -23.49 -16.03 -26.95
C ASN A 286 -22.26 -16.09 -27.86
N GLY A 287 -21.80 -14.96 -28.38
CA GLY A 287 -20.68 -14.90 -29.32
C GLY A 287 -19.41 -15.60 -28.84
N PHE A 288 -19.06 -15.45 -27.54
CA PHE A 288 -17.92 -16.17 -26.95
C PHE A 288 -18.10 -17.69 -27.00
N ASN A 289 -19.25 -18.20 -26.53
CA ASN A 289 -19.51 -19.65 -26.53
C ASN A 289 -19.59 -20.23 -27.94
N ILE A 290 -20.07 -19.49 -28.93
CA ILE A 290 -20.12 -19.92 -30.32
C ILE A 290 -18.71 -20.08 -30.90
N ILE A 291 -17.80 -19.14 -30.63
CA ILE A 291 -16.40 -19.29 -31.04
C ILE A 291 -15.78 -20.50 -30.34
N ASP A 292 -15.99 -20.67 -29.03
CA ASP A 292 -15.43 -21.78 -28.26
C ASP A 292 -15.99 -23.17 -28.69
N SER A 293 -17.22 -23.23 -29.18
CA SER A 293 -17.85 -24.47 -29.63
C SER A 293 -17.57 -24.81 -31.09
N ASN A 294 -17.05 -23.87 -31.89
CA ASN A 294 -16.68 -24.10 -33.26
C ASN A 294 -15.37 -24.89 -33.36
N ASP A 295 -15.42 -26.12 -33.86
CA ASP A 295 -14.26 -27.02 -33.94
C ASP A 295 -13.10 -26.44 -34.75
N THR A 296 -13.41 -25.70 -35.83
CA THR A 296 -12.40 -25.02 -36.66
C THR A 296 -11.69 -23.91 -35.89
N ALA A 297 -12.45 -23.08 -35.17
CA ALA A 297 -11.89 -22.02 -34.34
C ALA A 297 -11.03 -22.61 -33.21
N ARG A 298 -11.50 -23.68 -32.57
CA ARG A 298 -10.75 -24.38 -31.48
C ARG A 298 -9.44 -24.97 -32.00
N SER A 299 -9.45 -25.64 -33.16
CA SER A 299 -8.23 -26.19 -33.77
C SER A 299 -7.20 -25.10 -34.12
N CYS A 300 -7.66 -23.92 -34.55
CA CYS A 300 -6.77 -22.78 -34.80
C CYS A 300 -6.18 -22.20 -33.51
N LEU A 301 -6.98 -22.10 -32.42
CA LEU A 301 -6.53 -21.60 -31.13
C LEU A 301 -5.57 -22.57 -30.43
N SER A 302 -5.69 -23.89 -30.64
CA SER A 302 -4.77 -24.91 -30.11
C SER A 302 -3.48 -25.05 -30.92
N GLN A 303 -3.32 -24.32 -32.02
CA GLN A 303 -2.18 -24.39 -32.94
C GLN A 303 -1.92 -25.80 -33.54
N GLU A 304 -2.95 -26.63 -33.61
CA GLU A 304 -2.84 -27.95 -34.24
C GLU A 304 -2.66 -27.88 -35.77
N ALA A 305 -3.13 -26.80 -36.36
CA ALA A 305 -3.03 -26.53 -37.80
C ALA A 305 -1.93 -25.46 -38.08
N ASN A 306 -0.89 -25.81 -38.78
CA ASN A 306 0.18 -24.92 -39.19
C ASN A 306 -0.05 -24.28 -40.58
N ASP A 307 -1.28 -24.14 -40.98
CA ASP A 307 -1.64 -23.48 -42.24
C ASP A 307 -1.74 -21.94 -42.03
N PRO A 308 -1.21 -21.10 -42.94
CA PRO A 308 -1.30 -19.64 -42.82
C PRO A 308 -2.71 -19.10 -42.63
N CYS A 309 -3.71 -19.66 -43.28
CA CYS A 309 -5.10 -19.24 -43.11
C CYS A 309 -5.67 -19.57 -41.73
N SER A 310 -5.18 -20.64 -41.07
CA SER A 310 -5.54 -20.97 -39.70
C SER A 310 -4.97 -19.95 -38.70
N GLN A 311 -3.79 -19.43 -38.98
CA GLN A 311 -3.13 -18.41 -38.19
C GLN A 311 -3.82 -17.04 -38.35
N ASP A 312 -4.27 -16.71 -39.57
CA ASP A 312 -5.08 -15.49 -39.81
C ASP A 312 -6.42 -15.58 -39.06
N LEU A 313 -7.10 -16.75 -39.09
CA LEU A 313 -8.33 -16.95 -38.33
C LEU A 313 -8.09 -16.79 -36.81
N CYS A 314 -7.01 -17.34 -36.29
CA CYS A 314 -6.62 -17.17 -34.88
C CYS A 314 -6.42 -15.69 -34.55
N ALA A 315 -5.70 -14.93 -35.37
CA ALA A 315 -5.51 -13.50 -35.20
C ALA A 315 -6.84 -12.72 -35.24
N CYS A 316 -7.76 -13.05 -36.14
CA CYS A 316 -9.10 -12.44 -36.21
C CYS A 316 -9.92 -12.71 -34.94
N ILE A 317 -9.86 -13.93 -34.40
CA ILE A 317 -10.55 -14.27 -33.13
C ILE A 317 -10.00 -13.42 -31.98
N LEU A 318 -8.67 -13.34 -31.85
CA LEU A 318 -8.01 -12.55 -30.80
C LEU A 318 -8.35 -11.05 -30.92
N ASN A 319 -8.40 -10.52 -32.13
CA ASN A 319 -8.82 -9.13 -32.39
C ASN A 319 -10.28 -8.89 -31.96
N VAL A 320 -11.20 -9.77 -32.28
CA VAL A 320 -12.61 -9.68 -31.85
C VAL A 320 -12.69 -9.74 -30.33
N TRP A 321 -11.97 -10.63 -29.67
CA TRP A 321 -11.91 -10.69 -28.21
C TRP A 321 -11.36 -9.39 -27.61
N THR A 322 -10.31 -8.82 -28.21
CA THR A 322 -9.72 -7.55 -27.75
C THR A 322 -10.73 -6.42 -27.84
N ILE A 323 -11.44 -6.29 -28.97
CA ILE A 323 -12.41 -5.21 -29.16
C ILE A 323 -13.62 -5.40 -28.25
N THR A 324 -14.13 -6.64 -28.11
CA THR A 324 -15.30 -6.93 -27.27
C THR A 324 -15.05 -6.79 -25.79
N CYS A 325 -13.80 -6.99 -25.34
CA CYS A 325 -13.39 -6.86 -23.94
C CYS A 325 -12.92 -5.46 -23.55
N ARG A 326 -12.76 -4.54 -24.50
CA ARG A 326 -12.26 -3.18 -24.24
C ARG A 326 -13.24 -2.42 -23.36
N GLU A 327 -12.79 -2.00 -22.16
CA GLU A 327 -13.60 -1.28 -21.16
C GLU A 327 -14.91 -1.99 -20.74
N ASN A 328 -14.97 -3.32 -20.93
CA ASN A 328 -16.13 -4.14 -20.65
C ASN A 328 -15.75 -5.30 -19.70
N GLU A 329 -15.85 -5.05 -18.39
CA GLU A 329 -15.46 -6.01 -17.35
C GLU A 329 -16.26 -7.31 -17.41
N GLU A 330 -17.53 -7.24 -17.80
CA GLU A 330 -18.39 -8.43 -17.88
C GLU A 330 -17.94 -9.35 -19.04
N ASN A 331 -17.62 -8.78 -20.19
CA ASN A 331 -17.05 -9.55 -21.28
C ASN A 331 -15.68 -10.14 -20.93
N GLN A 332 -14.84 -9.40 -20.20
CA GLN A 332 -13.56 -9.90 -19.68
C GLN A 332 -13.76 -11.11 -18.78
N LYS A 333 -14.74 -11.06 -17.88
CA LYS A 333 -15.08 -12.20 -16.98
C LYS A 333 -15.52 -13.42 -17.79
N ILE A 334 -16.39 -13.24 -18.77
CA ILE A 334 -16.89 -14.34 -19.60
C ILE A 334 -15.75 -14.98 -20.39
N LEU A 335 -14.90 -14.18 -21.04
CA LEU A 335 -13.75 -14.69 -21.78
C LEU A 335 -12.81 -15.49 -20.88
N MET A 336 -12.48 -14.99 -19.68
CA MET A 336 -11.62 -15.68 -18.71
C MET A 336 -12.31 -16.86 -18.02
N ALA A 337 -13.63 -16.98 -18.09
CA ALA A 337 -14.36 -18.16 -17.61
C ALA A 337 -14.26 -19.35 -18.57
N SER A 338 -14.03 -19.10 -19.85
CA SER A 338 -13.93 -20.16 -20.87
C SER A 338 -12.64 -20.99 -20.72
N PRO A 339 -12.73 -22.33 -20.66
CA PRO A 339 -11.55 -23.20 -20.65
C PRO A 339 -10.68 -23.05 -21.90
N VAL A 340 -11.29 -22.93 -23.08
CA VAL A 340 -10.59 -22.82 -24.37
C VAL A 340 -9.71 -21.57 -24.38
N SER A 341 -10.26 -20.42 -23.98
CA SER A 341 -9.50 -19.17 -23.91
C SER A 341 -8.35 -19.23 -22.93
N LYS A 342 -8.57 -19.82 -21.74
CA LYS A 342 -7.54 -19.94 -20.69
C LYS A 342 -6.33 -20.75 -21.15
N ASP A 343 -6.60 -21.89 -21.74
CA ASP A 343 -5.55 -22.83 -22.17
C ASP A 343 -4.79 -22.28 -23.38
N SER A 344 -5.51 -21.65 -24.33
CA SER A 344 -4.92 -21.17 -25.59
C SER A 344 -4.12 -19.88 -25.43
N ILE A 345 -4.60 -18.90 -24.67
CA ILE A 345 -4.00 -17.54 -24.60
C ILE A 345 -2.51 -17.62 -24.20
N VAL A 346 -2.16 -18.45 -23.22
CA VAL A 346 -0.76 -18.55 -22.75
C VAL A 346 0.15 -19.19 -23.80
N ASP A 347 -0.36 -20.15 -24.58
CA ASP A 347 0.40 -20.79 -25.66
C ASP A 347 0.58 -19.87 -26.86
N LEU A 348 -0.45 -19.09 -27.20
CA LEU A 348 -0.43 -18.12 -28.29
C LEU A 348 0.56 -16.98 -28.10
N ILE A 349 0.96 -16.65 -26.85
CA ILE A 349 2.06 -15.71 -26.58
C ILE A 349 3.37 -16.18 -27.24
N SER A 350 3.59 -17.48 -27.27
CA SER A 350 4.83 -18.09 -27.83
C SER A 350 4.71 -18.42 -29.30
N SER A 351 3.61 -18.07 -29.97
CA SER A 351 3.41 -18.33 -31.40
C SER A 351 4.55 -17.78 -32.25
N GLU A 352 4.94 -18.53 -33.26
CA GLU A 352 5.93 -18.08 -34.24
C GLU A 352 5.36 -17.09 -35.25
N HIS A 353 4.03 -17.02 -35.34
CA HIS A 353 3.33 -16.11 -36.25
C HIS A 353 3.17 -14.73 -35.63
N ASP A 354 3.75 -13.72 -36.28
CA ASP A 354 3.82 -12.36 -35.76
C ASP A 354 2.46 -11.72 -35.48
N ALA A 355 1.46 -11.95 -36.33
CA ALA A 355 0.11 -11.39 -36.17
C ALA A 355 -0.59 -12.00 -34.94
N VAL A 356 -0.54 -13.33 -34.78
CA VAL A 356 -1.15 -14.02 -33.63
C VAL A 356 -0.51 -13.58 -32.33
N GLN A 357 0.81 -13.54 -32.28
CA GLN A 357 1.54 -13.09 -31.10
C GLN A 357 1.18 -11.64 -30.73
N LYS A 358 1.12 -10.75 -31.75
CA LYS A 358 0.78 -9.33 -31.55
C LYS A 358 -0.64 -9.18 -30.96
N GLU A 359 -1.64 -9.79 -31.60
CA GLU A 359 -3.03 -9.70 -31.14
C GLU A 359 -3.21 -10.31 -29.73
N CYS A 360 -2.52 -11.41 -29.45
CA CYS A 360 -2.53 -12.02 -28.11
C CYS A 360 -1.95 -11.08 -27.04
N LEU A 361 -0.81 -10.45 -27.33
CA LEU A 361 -0.20 -9.47 -26.41
C LEU A 361 -1.09 -8.22 -26.25
N GLU A 362 -1.75 -7.74 -27.32
CA GLU A 362 -2.70 -6.63 -27.24
C GLU A 362 -3.90 -6.97 -26.36
N LEU A 363 -4.44 -8.18 -26.47
CA LEU A 363 -5.51 -8.67 -25.58
C LEU A 363 -5.05 -8.65 -24.11
N LEU A 364 -3.88 -9.22 -23.81
CA LEU A 364 -3.36 -9.24 -22.44
C LEU A 364 -3.02 -7.85 -21.92
N CYS A 365 -2.48 -6.96 -22.76
CA CYS A 365 -2.24 -5.55 -22.41
C CYS A 365 -3.54 -4.85 -22.00
N LEU A 366 -4.65 -5.15 -22.66
CA LEU A 366 -5.95 -4.61 -22.28
C LEU A 366 -6.35 -5.03 -20.85
N PHE A 367 -6.12 -6.29 -20.48
CA PHE A 367 -6.44 -6.77 -19.14
C PHE A 367 -5.58 -6.13 -18.06
N VAL A 368 -4.27 -5.96 -18.30
CA VAL A 368 -3.38 -5.42 -17.27
C VAL A 368 -3.57 -3.93 -17.00
N GLN A 369 -4.25 -3.19 -17.87
CA GLN A 369 -4.56 -1.77 -17.66
C GLN A 369 -5.40 -1.52 -16.41
N THR A 370 -6.24 -2.46 -16.00
CA THR A 370 -7.11 -2.32 -14.85
C THR A 370 -6.76 -3.31 -13.73
N ALA A 371 -6.94 -2.92 -12.49
CA ALA A 371 -6.75 -3.83 -11.35
C ALA A 371 -7.69 -5.05 -11.45
N HIS A 372 -8.92 -4.86 -11.92
CA HIS A 372 -9.88 -5.95 -12.15
C HIS A 372 -9.34 -6.95 -13.18
N GLY A 373 -8.88 -6.48 -14.33
CA GLY A 373 -8.31 -7.33 -15.37
C GLY A 373 -7.06 -8.07 -14.91
N ARG A 374 -6.14 -7.41 -14.17
CA ARG A 374 -4.97 -8.08 -13.58
C ARG A 374 -5.38 -9.22 -12.65
N HIS A 375 -6.37 -9.00 -11.79
CA HIS A 375 -6.89 -10.05 -10.92
C HIS A 375 -7.51 -11.21 -11.72
N LEU A 376 -8.25 -10.92 -12.78
CA LEU A 376 -8.82 -11.96 -13.66
C LEU A 376 -7.71 -12.83 -14.28
N LEU A 377 -6.63 -12.24 -14.79
CA LEU A 377 -5.49 -13.00 -15.31
C LEU A 377 -4.86 -13.90 -14.24
N LEU A 378 -4.60 -13.34 -13.05
CA LEU A 378 -3.95 -14.06 -11.95
C LEU A 378 -4.84 -15.14 -11.30
N ASP A 379 -6.17 -15.03 -11.44
CA ASP A 379 -7.11 -16.02 -10.92
C ASP A 379 -7.33 -17.19 -11.91
N ASN A 380 -7.13 -16.95 -13.20
CA ASN A 380 -7.54 -17.89 -14.23
C ASN A 380 -6.38 -18.51 -15.04
N LEU A 381 -5.22 -17.85 -15.14
CA LEU A 381 -4.09 -18.33 -15.94
C LEU A 381 -3.01 -18.97 -15.06
N ASP A 382 -2.25 -19.91 -15.66
CA ASP A 382 -1.01 -20.40 -15.03
C ASP A 382 0.08 -19.33 -15.11
N VAL A 383 0.29 -18.65 -13.97
CA VAL A 383 1.24 -17.54 -13.85
C VAL A 383 2.67 -17.96 -14.18
N ALA A 384 3.02 -19.20 -13.90
CA ALA A 384 4.34 -19.75 -14.19
C ALA A 384 4.58 -19.88 -15.69
N LYS A 385 3.62 -20.45 -16.39
CA LYS A 385 3.65 -20.61 -17.84
C LYS A 385 3.57 -19.25 -18.52
N LEU A 386 2.68 -18.37 -18.05
CA LEU A 386 2.53 -16.98 -18.52
C LEU A 386 3.87 -16.22 -18.45
N THR A 387 4.51 -16.24 -17.28
CA THR A 387 5.80 -15.52 -17.10
C THR A 387 6.89 -16.07 -18.00
N ARG A 388 7.00 -17.39 -18.14
CA ARG A 388 7.99 -18.01 -19.07
C ARG A 388 7.75 -17.59 -20.51
N SER A 389 6.50 -17.63 -20.98
CA SER A 389 6.15 -17.24 -22.35
C SER A 389 6.41 -15.74 -22.59
N LEU A 390 6.07 -14.87 -21.63
CA LEU A 390 6.38 -13.44 -21.72
C LEU A 390 7.90 -13.17 -21.74
N MET A 391 8.67 -13.84 -20.88
CA MET A 391 10.14 -13.72 -20.90
C MET A 391 10.76 -14.21 -22.19
N ALA A 392 10.23 -15.30 -22.76
CA ALA A 392 10.67 -15.79 -24.08
C ALA A 392 10.40 -14.78 -25.21
N CYS A 393 9.27 -14.03 -25.13
CA CYS A 393 9.00 -12.94 -26.08
C CYS A 393 10.00 -11.78 -25.95
N VAL A 394 10.37 -11.44 -24.72
CA VAL A 394 11.35 -10.38 -24.44
C VAL A 394 12.75 -10.71 -25.00
N THR A 395 13.09 -12.01 -25.08
CA THR A 395 14.41 -12.47 -25.55
C THR A 395 14.54 -12.55 -27.06
N LYS A 396 13.46 -12.49 -27.85
CA LYS A 396 13.52 -12.64 -29.32
C LYS A 396 14.20 -11.43 -29.97
N PRO A 397 15.32 -11.59 -30.68
CA PRO A 397 16.03 -10.48 -31.33
C PRO A 397 15.24 -9.91 -32.52
N GLY A 398 15.36 -8.60 -32.73
CA GLY A 398 14.91 -7.92 -33.97
C GLY A 398 13.56 -7.24 -33.96
N ARG A 399 12.86 -7.18 -32.83
CA ARG A 399 11.57 -6.47 -32.72
C ARG A 399 11.72 -5.13 -32.01
N ARG A 400 11.83 -4.04 -32.79
CA ARG A 400 11.86 -2.64 -32.32
C ARG A 400 10.49 -2.09 -31.84
N ARG A 401 9.41 -2.88 -31.80
CA ARG A 401 8.09 -2.43 -31.36
C ARG A 401 7.98 -2.52 -29.85
N GLU A 402 7.20 -1.58 -29.29
CA GLU A 402 6.82 -1.57 -27.87
C GLU A 402 6.53 -2.99 -27.41
N ASN A 403 7.34 -3.49 -26.50
CA ASN A 403 7.30 -4.89 -26.14
C ASN A 403 6.11 -5.11 -25.18
N GLY A 404 4.93 -5.41 -25.75
CA GLY A 404 3.72 -5.65 -24.97
C GLY A 404 3.93 -6.65 -23.84
N ALA A 405 4.79 -7.67 -24.07
CA ALA A 405 5.16 -8.63 -23.03
C ALA A 405 5.81 -7.95 -21.83
N LEU A 406 6.60 -6.92 -22.06
CA LEU A 406 7.28 -6.19 -21.00
C LEU A 406 6.31 -5.31 -20.20
N VAL A 407 5.38 -4.65 -20.88
CA VAL A 407 4.29 -3.88 -20.22
C VAL A 407 3.46 -4.79 -19.33
N ILE A 408 3.10 -5.98 -19.82
CA ILE A 408 2.35 -6.97 -19.04
C ILE A 408 3.15 -7.39 -17.80
N LEU A 409 4.44 -7.70 -17.96
CA LEU A 409 5.30 -8.07 -16.82
C LEU A 409 5.44 -6.95 -15.81
N GLN A 410 5.57 -5.69 -16.23
CA GLN A 410 5.68 -4.53 -15.33
C GLN A 410 4.42 -4.32 -14.51
N GLU A 411 3.26 -4.37 -15.16
CA GLU A 411 1.97 -4.19 -14.47
C GLU A 411 1.69 -5.34 -13.49
N LEU A 412 1.97 -6.58 -13.89
CA LEU A 412 1.80 -7.74 -13.00
C LEU A 412 2.82 -7.75 -11.85
N ALA A 413 4.05 -7.27 -12.07
CA ALA A 413 5.09 -7.20 -11.04
C ALA A 413 4.70 -6.31 -9.84
N GLY A 414 3.79 -5.36 -10.03
CA GLY A 414 3.20 -4.55 -8.96
C GLY A 414 2.18 -5.28 -8.08
N GLU A 415 1.67 -6.42 -8.53
CA GLU A 415 0.62 -7.17 -7.83
C GLU A 415 1.21 -8.17 -6.82
N LYS A 416 0.83 -8.03 -5.55
CA LYS A 416 1.28 -8.96 -4.49
C LYS A 416 0.94 -10.42 -4.80
N LYS A 417 -0.23 -10.66 -5.42
CA LYS A 417 -0.69 -12.00 -5.78
C LYS A 417 0.22 -12.64 -6.82
N PHE A 418 0.66 -11.87 -7.82
CA PHE A 418 1.63 -12.32 -8.82
C PHE A 418 2.94 -12.76 -8.15
N CYS A 419 3.51 -11.92 -7.29
CA CYS A 419 4.71 -12.25 -6.55
C CYS A 419 4.56 -13.52 -5.71
N LEU A 420 3.40 -13.69 -5.04
CA LEU A 420 3.10 -14.89 -4.24
C LEU A 420 3.04 -16.17 -5.09
N GLN A 421 2.43 -16.13 -6.27
CA GLN A 421 2.33 -17.29 -7.16
C GLN A 421 3.67 -17.60 -7.84
N LEU A 422 4.47 -16.57 -8.08
CA LEU A 422 5.80 -16.73 -8.71
C LEU A 422 6.84 -17.36 -7.78
N LYS A 423 6.68 -17.29 -6.46
CA LYS A 423 7.63 -17.82 -5.46
C LYS A 423 8.15 -19.21 -5.75
N ASN A 424 7.27 -20.10 -6.19
CA ASN A 424 7.59 -21.51 -6.45
C ASN A 424 8.26 -21.74 -7.80
N VAL A 425 8.23 -20.76 -8.70
CA VAL A 425 8.64 -20.89 -10.11
C VAL A 425 9.92 -20.12 -10.42
N LEU A 426 10.19 -19.04 -9.67
CA LEU A 426 11.39 -18.21 -9.82
C LEU A 426 12.71 -18.97 -9.62
N THR A 427 12.63 -20.15 -9.05
CA THR A 427 13.82 -20.85 -8.58
C THR A 427 14.71 -21.39 -9.69
N ILE A 428 14.25 -21.61 -10.92
CA ILE A 428 15.11 -22.16 -11.96
C ILE A 428 14.91 -21.48 -13.33
N SER A 429 13.74 -21.53 -13.98
CA SER A 429 13.65 -21.16 -15.40
C SER A 429 13.56 -19.65 -15.69
N VAL A 430 12.91 -18.86 -14.84
CA VAL A 430 12.78 -17.39 -15.05
C VAL A 430 14.09 -16.69 -14.73
N SER A 431 14.78 -17.11 -13.66
CA SER A 431 16.07 -16.56 -13.28
C SER A 431 17.16 -16.87 -14.33
N GLU A 432 17.10 -18.04 -14.96
CA GLU A 432 18.04 -18.42 -16.05
C GLU A 432 17.82 -17.54 -17.29
N GLN A 433 16.56 -17.34 -17.72
CA GLN A 433 16.25 -16.46 -18.85
C GLN A 433 16.65 -15.01 -18.57
N PHE A 434 16.35 -14.52 -17.34
CA PHE A 434 16.79 -13.19 -16.93
C PHE A 434 18.31 -13.04 -16.93
N ALA A 435 19.03 -14.00 -16.36
CA ALA A 435 20.49 -14.00 -16.35
C ALA A 435 21.07 -14.07 -17.78
N ALA A 436 20.45 -14.81 -18.70
CA ALA A 436 20.86 -14.88 -20.09
C ALA A 436 20.74 -13.54 -20.81
N ILE A 437 19.60 -12.80 -20.59
CA ILE A 437 19.41 -11.44 -21.13
C ILE A 437 20.50 -10.51 -20.59
N MET A 438 20.67 -10.52 -19.25
CA MET A 438 21.65 -9.66 -18.59
C MET A 438 23.10 -9.94 -18.95
N SER A 439 23.40 -11.18 -19.34
CA SER A 439 24.75 -11.57 -19.79
C SER A 439 25.05 -11.16 -21.22
N ASN A 440 24.05 -10.84 -22.02
CA ASN A 440 24.24 -10.57 -23.46
C ASN A 440 23.46 -9.30 -23.87
N ILE A 441 23.87 -8.15 -23.31
CA ILE A 441 23.31 -6.85 -23.67
C ILE A 441 23.86 -6.41 -25.03
N SER A 442 22.97 -6.09 -25.96
CA SER A 442 23.28 -5.68 -27.32
C SER A 442 22.45 -4.48 -27.76
N GLU A 443 22.76 -3.89 -28.91
CA GLU A 443 21.94 -2.81 -29.50
C GLU A 443 20.48 -3.21 -29.71
N ASP A 444 20.23 -4.50 -29.97
CA ASP A 444 18.89 -5.01 -30.25
C ASP A 444 18.02 -5.09 -29.00
N ASN A 445 18.62 -5.40 -27.82
CA ASN A 445 17.86 -5.58 -26.58
C ASN A 445 18.05 -4.46 -25.53
N ARG A 446 18.96 -3.52 -25.76
CA ARG A 446 19.28 -2.45 -24.79
C ARG A 446 18.08 -1.61 -24.39
N HIS A 447 17.11 -1.40 -25.28
CA HIS A 447 15.92 -0.60 -25.02
C HIS A 447 14.91 -1.32 -24.09
N VAL A 448 14.98 -2.65 -24.01
CA VAL A 448 14.10 -3.51 -23.20
C VAL A 448 14.64 -3.69 -21.78
N VAL A 449 15.95 -3.77 -21.64
CA VAL A 449 16.64 -4.11 -20.38
C VAL A 449 16.27 -3.18 -19.21
N PRO A 450 16.19 -1.84 -19.36
CA PRO A 450 15.83 -0.95 -18.25
C PRO A 450 14.46 -1.27 -17.68
N SER A 451 13.49 -1.51 -18.54
CA SER A 451 12.11 -1.83 -18.16
C SER A 451 12.00 -3.22 -17.51
N LEU A 452 12.76 -4.20 -18.01
CA LEU A 452 12.85 -5.53 -17.38
C LEU A 452 13.47 -5.45 -15.99
N LEU A 453 14.54 -4.68 -15.82
CA LEU A 453 15.15 -4.43 -14.52
C LEU A 453 14.19 -3.75 -13.54
N SER A 454 13.35 -2.83 -14.03
CA SER A 454 12.32 -2.18 -13.22
C SER A 454 11.27 -3.19 -12.75
N ALA A 455 10.80 -4.08 -13.64
CA ALA A 455 9.86 -5.14 -13.30
C ALA A 455 10.43 -6.10 -12.24
N VAL A 456 11.67 -6.58 -12.42
CA VAL A 456 12.36 -7.44 -11.44
C VAL A 456 12.61 -6.68 -10.14
N GLY A 457 12.91 -5.39 -10.21
CA GLY A 457 13.05 -4.49 -9.06
C GLY A 457 11.77 -4.40 -8.24
N SER A 458 10.62 -4.28 -8.88
CA SER A 458 9.31 -4.29 -8.24
C SER A 458 9.02 -5.64 -7.58
N MET A 459 9.26 -6.75 -8.26
CA MET A 459 9.12 -8.09 -7.69
C MET A 459 10.05 -8.31 -6.49
N SER A 460 11.25 -7.75 -6.49
CA SER A 460 12.24 -7.86 -5.40
C SER A 460 11.87 -7.10 -4.12
N GLN A 461 10.74 -6.37 -4.11
CA GLN A 461 10.16 -5.84 -2.87
C GLN A 461 9.59 -6.96 -2.00
N ASP A 462 9.16 -8.07 -2.58
CA ASP A 462 8.84 -9.28 -1.81
C ASP A 462 10.12 -9.92 -1.26
N ASP A 463 10.12 -10.21 0.05
CA ASP A 463 11.29 -10.73 0.76
C ASP A 463 11.78 -12.07 0.21
N ILE A 464 10.86 -12.96 -0.18
CA ILE A 464 11.23 -14.30 -0.65
C ILE A 464 11.89 -14.21 -2.03
N ILE A 465 11.33 -13.41 -2.94
CA ILE A 465 11.90 -13.17 -4.26
C ILE A 465 13.26 -12.51 -4.12
N ARG A 466 13.36 -11.49 -3.25
CA ARG A 466 14.63 -10.82 -2.97
C ARG A 466 15.69 -11.78 -2.45
N HIS A 467 15.34 -12.66 -1.52
CA HIS A 467 16.25 -13.69 -1.01
C HIS A 467 16.64 -14.68 -2.09
N ALA A 468 15.71 -15.16 -2.92
CA ALA A 468 16.00 -16.09 -4.01
C ALA A 468 17.01 -15.50 -5.01
N LEU A 469 16.78 -14.26 -5.47
CA LEU A 469 17.70 -13.57 -6.38
C LEU A 469 19.04 -13.23 -5.72
N ALA A 470 19.05 -12.84 -4.44
CA ALA A 470 20.29 -12.53 -3.72
C ALA A 470 21.21 -13.76 -3.53
N HIS A 471 20.67 -14.97 -3.56
CA HIS A 471 21.45 -16.22 -3.45
C HIS A 471 21.72 -16.91 -4.80
N ASN A 472 21.22 -16.37 -5.91
CA ASN A 472 21.40 -16.96 -7.23
C ASN A 472 22.74 -16.53 -7.85
N ALA A 473 23.72 -17.45 -7.90
CA ALA A 473 25.06 -17.17 -8.39
C ALA A 473 25.11 -16.75 -9.88
N GLU A 474 24.25 -17.33 -10.73
CA GLU A 474 24.22 -17.00 -12.16
C GLU A 474 23.69 -15.57 -12.39
N CYS A 475 22.68 -15.11 -11.64
CA CYS A 475 22.24 -13.73 -11.70
C CYS A 475 23.36 -12.75 -11.31
N TRP A 476 24.16 -13.05 -10.28
CA TRP A 476 25.25 -12.16 -9.87
C TRP A 476 26.40 -12.12 -10.88
N LYS A 477 26.73 -13.23 -11.52
CA LYS A 477 27.67 -13.24 -12.64
C LYS A 477 27.16 -12.39 -13.80
N ALA A 478 25.89 -12.55 -14.14
CA ALA A 478 25.24 -11.77 -15.20
C ALA A 478 25.23 -10.26 -14.88
N PHE A 479 24.96 -9.85 -13.63
CA PHE A 479 25.02 -8.44 -13.23
C PHE A 479 26.41 -7.84 -13.37
N LEU A 480 27.45 -8.55 -12.94
CA LEU A 480 28.83 -8.08 -13.10
C LEU A 480 29.22 -7.93 -14.57
N LEU A 481 28.78 -8.88 -15.41
CA LEU A 481 29.02 -8.82 -16.84
C LEU A 481 28.25 -7.66 -17.48
N ALA A 482 27.00 -7.47 -17.11
CA ALA A 482 26.17 -6.35 -17.55
C ALA A 482 26.79 -4.98 -17.21
N ILE A 483 27.27 -4.79 -15.96
CA ILE A 483 27.97 -3.56 -15.57
C ILE A 483 29.18 -3.33 -16.46
N LYS A 484 29.99 -4.38 -16.68
CA LYS A 484 31.19 -4.30 -17.55
C LYS A 484 30.83 -3.92 -18.98
N GLN A 485 29.80 -4.53 -19.56
CA GLN A 485 29.30 -4.22 -20.89
C GLN A 485 28.78 -2.78 -20.99
N CYS A 486 27.99 -2.33 -20.01
CA CYS A 486 27.46 -0.97 -19.98
C CYS A 486 28.56 0.09 -19.85
N LEU A 487 29.61 -0.18 -19.09
CA LEU A 487 30.74 0.72 -18.96
C LEU A 487 31.56 0.78 -20.27
N ALA A 488 31.72 -0.34 -20.99
CA ALA A 488 32.46 -0.40 -22.26
C ALA A 488 31.67 0.23 -23.42
N SER A 489 30.33 0.11 -23.43
CA SER A 489 29.47 0.51 -24.54
C SER A 489 28.71 1.83 -24.27
N SER A 490 28.94 2.49 -23.14
CA SER A 490 28.24 3.72 -22.72
C SER A 490 26.71 3.58 -22.62
N TYR A 491 26.20 2.38 -22.30
CA TYR A 491 24.75 2.14 -22.08
C TYR A 491 24.33 2.62 -20.68
N LYS A 492 24.41 3.91 -20.43
CA LYS A 492 24.14 4.52 -19.12
C LYS A 492 22.70 4.34 -18.68
N GLU A 493 21.76 4.28 -19.61
CA GLU A 493 20.33 4.07 -19.36
C GLU A 493 20.04 2.72 -18.62
N ILE A 494 20.93 1.75 -18.77
CA ILE A 494 20.81 0.44 -18.09
C ILE A 494 21.46 0.47 -16.71
N LEU A 495 22.55 1.22 -16.54
CA LEU A 495 23.28 1.27 -15.26
C LEU A 495 22.40 1.73 -14.10
N TYR A 496 21.59 2.75 -14.32
CA TYR A 496 20.75 3.32 -13.28
C TYR A 496 19.75 2.30 -12.70
N PRO A 497 18.89 1.62 -13.47
CA PRO A 497 17.99 0.59 -12.94
C PRO A 497 18.75 -0.64 -12.43
N LEU A 498 19.86 -1.05 -13.06
CA LEU A 498 20.66 -2.20 -12.62
C LEU A 498 21.25 -1.99 -11.23
N LEU A 499 21.87 -0.84 -10.98
CA LEU A 499 22.39 -0.51 -9.66
C LEU A 499 21.27 -0.41 -8.63
N GLY A 500 20.09 0.08 -9.01
CA GLY A 500 18.90 0.10 -8.16
C GLY A 500 18.46 -1.29 -7.71
N LEU A 501 18.40 -2.25 -8.64
CA LEU A 501 18.13 -3.65 -8.33
C LEU A 501 19.21 -4.25 -7.41
N ILE A 502 20.48 -4.02 -7.70
CA ILE A 502 21.60 -4.50 -6.87
C ILE A 502 21.54 -3.91 -5.45
N ILE A 503 21.14 -2.64 -5.27
CA ILE A 503 20.91 -2.05 -3.93
C ILE A 503 19.87 -2.86 -3.17
N ASN A 504 18.73 -3.16 -3.78
CA ASN A 504 17.66 -3.94 -3.14
C ASN A 504 18.14 -5.34 -2.75
N LEU A 505 18.79 -6.05 -3.66
CA LEU A 505 19.29 -7.40 -3.41
C LEU A 505 20.40 -7.43 -2.36
N SER A 506 21.28 -6.42 -2.32
CA SER A 506 22.39 -6.33 -1.38
C SER A 506 21.98 -5.96 0.05
N THR A 507 20.70 -5.71 0.31
CA THR A 507 20.16 -5.63 1.68
C THR A 507 20.14 -7.00 2.37
N VAL A 508 20.14 -8.08 1.60
CA VAL A 508 20.20 -9.47 2.08
C VAL A 508 21.65 -9.88 2.27
N THR A 509 21.97 -10.53 3.39
CA THR A 509 23.28 -11.13 3.60
C THR A 509 23.37 -12.47 2.86
N SER A 510 24.28 -12.56 1.88
CA SER A 510 24.46 -13.75 1.04
C SER A 510 25.95 -14.09 0.88
N SER A 511 26.29 -15.39 0.82
CA SER A 511 27.63 -15.87 0.47
C SER A 511 28.02 -15.45 -0.95
N VAL A 512 27.07 -15.50 -1.87
CA VAL A 512 27.27 -15.12 -3.27
C VAL A 512 27.62 -13.63 -3.40
N ILE A 513 26.96 -12.75 -2.62
CA ILE A 513 27.31 -11.33 -2.58
C ILE A 513 28.72 -11.12 -2.03
N LYS A 514 29.08 -11.85 -0.96
CA LYS A 514 30.43 -11.76 -0.34
C LYS A 514 31.52 -12.19 -1.30
N GLU A 515 31.30 -13.24 -2.09
CA GLU A 515 32.25 -13.73 -3.11
C GLU A 515 32.46 -12.70 -4.21
N ASN A 516 31.42 -12.03 -4.67
CA ASN A 516 31.46 -11.03 -5.73
C ASN A 516 31.74 -9.60 -5.24
N ALA A 517 31.85 -9.38 -3.92
CA ALA A 517 31.93 -8.07 -3.30
C ALA A 517 33.11 -7.22 -3.81
N VAL A 518 34.29 -7.79 -3.99
CA VAL A 518 35.49 -7.06 -4.44
C VAL A 518 35.30 -6.54 -5.86
N SER A 519 34.85 -7.40 -6.79
CA SER A 519 34.59 -7.02 -8.17
C SER A 519 33.50 -5.95 -8.28
N LEU A 520 32.41 -6.13 -7.56
CA LEU A 520 31.29 -5.19 -7.55
C LEU A 520 31.72 -3.83 -6.99
N CYS A 521 32.45 -3.81 -5.89
CA CYS A 521 32.99 -2.57 -5.30
C CYS A 521 34.00 -1.90 -6.25
N SER A 522 34.80 -2.64 -6.99
CA SER A 522 35.72 -2.07 -7.99
C SER A 522 34.96 -1.30 -9.07
N PHE A 523 33.90 -1.88 -9.65
CA PHE A 523 33.06 -1.18 -10.63
C PHE A 523 32.38 0.03 -10.04
N CYS A 524 31.85 -0.07 -8.82
CA CYS A 524 31.22 1.07 -8.16
C CYS A 524 32.21 2.23 -7.89
N LEU A 525 33.47 1.95 -7.56
CA LEU A 525 34.50 2.97 -7.41
C LEU A 525 34.77 3.74 -8.71
N ASP A 526 34.77 3.04 -9.85
CA ASP A 526 34.92 3.68 -11.14
C ASP A 526 33.72 4.58 -11.46
N LEU A 527 32.50 4.14 -11.12
CA LEU A 527 31.26 4.91 -11.27
C LEU A 527 31.13 6.11 -10.32
N LEU A 528 31.88 6.17 -9.22
CA LEU A 528 31.90 7.38 -8.37
C LEU A 528 32.48 8.63 -9.07
N ARG A 529 33.05 8.46 -10.25
CA ARG A 529 33.59 9.53 -11.09
C ARG A 529 32.73 9.82 -12.31
N ASP A 530 31.58 9.21 -12.42
CA ASP A 530 30.63 9.44 -13.52
C ASP A 530 30.02 10.84 -13.44
N ASP A 531 29.64 11.40 -14.59
CA ASP A 531 29.02 12.73 -14.68
C ASP A 531 27.55 12.69 -14.26
N ASP A 532 26.91 11.52 -14.24
CA ASP A 532 25.52 11.34 -13.81
C ASP A 532 25.43 11.16 -12.30
N GLU A 533 24.91 12.19 -11.61
CA GLU A 533 24.73 12.19 -10.16
C GLU A 533 23.82 11.04 -9.66
N GLY A 534 22.84 10.62 -10.46
CA GLY A 534 21.98 9.50 -10.15
C GLY A 534 22.71 8.17 -10.14
N VAL A 535 23.59 7.95 -11.12
CA VAL A 535 24.47 6.75 -11.18
C VAL A 535 25.45 6.77 -10.01
N VAL A 536 26.07 7.90 -9.72
CA VAL A 536 26.99 8.06 -8.58
C VAL A 536 26.28 7.74 -7.25
N THR A 537 25.09 8.29 -7.02
CA THR A 537 24.29 8.05 -5.82
C THR A 537 23.94 6.56 -5.67
N ARG A 538 23.57 5.87 -6.74
CA ARG A 538 23.27 4.44 -6.71
C ARG A 538 24.53 3.58 -6.52
N ALA A 539 25.64 3.95 -7.12
CA ALA A 539 26.94 3.28 -6.87
C ALA A 539 27.33 3.37 -5.38
N MET A 540 27.13 4.54 -4.75
CA MET A 540 27.30 4.68 -3.30
C MET A 540 26.31 3.80 -2.52
N GLY A 541 25.07 3.69 -2.98
CA GLY A 541 24.07 2.80 -2.38
C GLY A 541 24.54 1.33 -2.34
N VAL A 542 25.04 0.82 -3.47
CA VAL A 542 25.62 -0.54 -3.57
C VAL A 542 26.79 -0.68 -2.61
N LEU A 543 27.77 0.23 -2.67
CA LEU A 543 28.93 0.22 -1.77
C LEU A 543 28.51 0.18 -0.31
N SER A 544 27.51 1.00 0.09
CA SER A 544 27.05 1.10 1.49
C SER A 544 26.52 -0.23 2.04
N ASN A 545 25.89 -1.06 1.19
CA ASN A 545 25.36 -2.35 1.59
C ASN A 545 26.43 -3.47 1.54
N VAL A 546 27.24 -3.50 0.49
CA VAL A 546 28.21 -4.57 0.26
C VAL A 546 29.39 -4.48 1.24
N LEU A 547 29.87 -3.28 1.54
CA LEU A 547 31.00 -3.10 2.48
C LEU A 547 30.68 -3.57 3.89
N SER A 548 29.42 -3.48 4.31
CA SER A 548 29.00 -4.01 5.63
C SER A 548 29.06 -5.54 5.72
N GLN A 549 29.14 -6.23 4.58
CA GLN A 549 29.10 -7.70 4.49
C GLN A 549 30.49 -8.33 4.25
N SER A 550 31.50 -7.56 3.79
CA SER A 550 32.78 -8.10 3.35
C SER A 550 33.99 -7.25 3.74
N SER A 551 34.74 -7.69 4.74
CA SER A 551 36.00 -7.04 5.15
C SER A 551 37.06 -7.02 4.05
N LYS A 552 37.08 -8.04 3.16
CA LYS A 552 37.97 -8.07 1.98
C LYS A 552 37.65 -6.91 1.03
N ALA A 553 36.35 -6.63 0.81
CA ALA A 553 35.93 -5.50 -0.02
C ALA A 553 36.29 -4.17 0.64
N VAL A 554 36.15 -4.03 1.95
CA VAL A 554 36.58 -2.82 2.67
C VAL A 554 38.06 -2.55 2.47
N ASN A 555 38.92 -3.54 2.67
CA ASN A 555 40.36 -3.36 2.47
C ASN A 555 40.70 -2.95 1.03
N HIS A 556 40.03 -3.56 0.05
CA HIS A 556 40.23 -3.24 -1.37
C HIS A 556 39.85 -1.79 -1.69
N VAL A 557 38.65 -1.29 -1.23
CA VAL A 557 38.21 0.07 -1.54
C VAL A 557 39.02 1.13 -0.78
N VAL A 558 39.45 0.84 0.44
CA VAL A 558 40.31 1.75 1.23
C VAL A 558 41.65 1.97 0.51
N GLN A 559 42.28 0.91 -0.04
CA GLN A 559 43.51 1.03 -0.83
C GLN A 559 43.31 1.85 -2.12
N ARG A 560 42.08 2.03 -2.59
CA ARG A 560 41.72 2.82 -3.79
C ARG A 560 41.14 4.19 -3.45
N ASP A 561 41.49 4.78 -2.29
CA ASP A 561 41.14 6.12 -1.87
C ASP A 561 39.62 6.41 -1.75
N VAL A 562 38.79 5.38 -1.47
CA VAL A 562 37.32 5.57 -1.31
C VAL A 562 36.98 6.61 -0.25
N VAL A 563 37.72 6.63 0.88
CA VAL A 563 37.47 7.54 2.00
C VAL A 563 37.59 9.00 1.54
N LYS A 564 38.63 9.32 0.80
CA LYS A 564 38.85 10.70 0.27
C LYS A 564 37.77 11.08 -0.74
N THR A 565 37.39 10.14 -1.61
CA THR A 565 36.39 10.37 -2.65
C THR A 565 35.02 10.63 -2.03
N VAL A 566 34.57 9.77 -1.13
CA VAL A 566 33.28 9.88 -0.44
C VAL A 566 33.24 11.11 0.50
N HIS A 567 34.31 11.40 1.22
CA HIS A 567 34.40 12.58 2.07
C HIS A 567 34.29 13.89 1.26
N ARG A 568 34.83 13.93 0.03
CA ARG A 568 34.69 15.08 -0.84
C ARG A 568 33.25 15.24 -1.34
N GLN A 569 32.59 14.14 -1.72
CA GLN A 569 31.19 14.15 -2.17
C GLN A 569 30.22 14.57 -1.09
N LEU A 570 30.47 14.27 0.20
CA LEU A 570 29.64 14.72 1.32
C LEU A 570 29.47 16.23 1.46
N LYS A 571 30.31 17.02 0.81
CA LYS A 571 30.21 18.50 0.85
C LYS A 571 29.09 19.05 -0.04
N GLN A 572 28.69 18.29 -1.08
CA GLN A 572 27.73 18.71 -2.11
C GLN A 572 26.57 17.74 -2.30
N ALA A 573 26.54 16.62 -1.55
CA ALA A 573 25.60 15.53 -1.69
C ALA A 573 24.18 15.92 -1.27
N ASP A 574 23.20 15.38 -1.99
CA ASP A 574 21.80 15.36 -1.59
C ASP A 574 21.57 14.45 -0.35
N LEU A 575 20.33 14.37 0.13
CA LEU A 575 20.02 13.57 1.32
C LEU A 575 20.30 12.07 1.11
N ALA A 576 19.98 11.51 -0.08
CA ALA A 576 20.17 10.09 -0.37
C ALA A 576 21.65 9.73 -0.47
N ALA A 577 22.42 10.52 -1.22
CA ALA A 577 23.87 10.37 -1.32
C ALA A 577 24.55 10.53 0.05
N THR A 578 24.10 11.48 0.87
CA THR A 578 24.62 11.67 2.23
C THR A 578 24.40 10.43 3.10
N LYS A 579 23.22 9.82 3.07
CA LYS A 579 22.92 8.57 3.80
C LYS A 579 23.89 7.44 3.43
N TYR A 580 24.09 7.24 2.14
CA TYR A 580 24.99 6.21 1.65
C TYR A 580 26.48 6.52 1.96
N ALA A 581 26.89 7.76 1.74
CA ALA A 581 28.25 8.20 2.01
C ALA A 581 28.68 7.99 3.46
N VAL A 582 27.83 8.41 4.42
CA VAL A 582 28.13 8.24 5.84
C VAL A 582 28.18 6.76 6.22
N LYS A 583 27.28 5.92 5.65
CA LYS A 583 27.28 4.47 5.88
C LYS A 583 28.55 3.80 5.33
N ILE A 584 29.05 4.23 4.17
CA ILE A 584 30.34 3.78 3.60
C ILE A 584 31.48 4.14 4.53
N LEU A 585 31.55 5.41 4.98
CA LEU A 585 32.60 5.85 5.89
C LEU A 585 32.56 5.07 7.22
N THR A 586 31.38 4.82 7.76
CA THR A 586 31.19 4.03 8.97
C THR A 586 31.73 2.59 8.79
N ALA A 587 31.38 1.93 7.69
CA ALA A 587 31.88 0.58 7.38
C ALA A 587 33.41 0.55 7.20
N CYS A 588 33.98 1.52 6.50
CA CYS A 588 35.42 1.63 6.28
C CYS A 588 36.17 1.91 7.59
N THR A 589 35.71 2.86 8.41
CA THR A 589 36.37 3.21 9.68
C THR A 589 36.22 2.13 10.74
N ALA A 590 35.16 1.33 10.71
CA ALA A 590 34.99 0.18 11.59
C ALA A 590 36.08 -0.88 11.37
N ALA A 591 36.36 -1.19 10.10
CA ALA A 591 37.22 -2.31 9.72
C ALA A 591 38.70 -1.93 9.46
N SER A 592 39.03 -0.63 9.24
CA SER A 592 40.36 -0.21 8.80
C SER A 592 40.89 0.99 9.54
N GLN A 593 42.06 0.84 10.16
CA GLN A 593 42.77 1.96 10.77
C GLN A 593 43.22 2.99 9.72
N ILE A 594 43.64 2.55 8.53
CA ILE A 594 44.03 3.43 7.43
C ILE A 594 42.85 4.35 7.05
N ALA A 595 41.63 3.79 7.01
CA ALA A 595 40.42 4.58 6.73
C ALA A 595 40.17 5.66 7.76
N ARG A 596 40.40 5.39 9.06
CA ARG A 596 40.27 6.37 10.14
C ARG A 596 41.30 7.49 9.98
N GLU A 597 42.58 7.15 9.72
CA GLU A 597 43.65 8.11 9.47
C GLU A 597 43.40 8.98 8.25
N GLU A 598 42.94 8.39 7.14
CA GLU A 598 42.61 9.12 5.92
C GLU A 598 41.45 10.08 6.09
N LEU A 599 40.44 9.72 6.90
CA LEU A 599 39.30 10.58 7.17
C LEU A 599 39.68 11.78 8.06
N VAL A 600 40.54 11.57 9.06
CA VAL A 600 40.96 12.59 10.02
C VAL A 600 42.03 13.53 9.44
N LYS A 601 42.88 13.01 8.52
CA LYS A 601 44.01 13.80 7.98
C LYS A 601 43.60 15.16 7.35
N PRO A 602 42.55 15.24 6.49
CA PRO A 602 42.11 16.50 5.91
C PRO A 602 41.24 17.36 6.87
N ASP A 603 40.64 16.76 7.89
CA ASP A 603 39.71 17.43 8.81
C ASP A 603 39.91 16.94 10.24
N LYS A 604 40.95 17.47 10.90
CA LYS A 604 41.34 17.10 12.27
C LYS A 604 40.24 17.37 13.31
N LYS A 605 39.31 18.30 13.04
CA LYS A 605 38.16 18.62 13.90
C LYS A 605 36.89 17.86 13.51
N LEU A 606 36.98 17.00 12.53
CA LEU A 606 35.82 16.20 12.00
C LEU A 606 34.56 17.05 11.76
N SER A 607 34.78 18.26 11.21
CA SER A 607 33.73 19.27 11.02
C SER A 607 32.56 18.76 10.16
N VAL A 608 32.86 17.93 9.16
CA VAL A 608 31.82 17.32 8.33
C VAL A 608 30.95 16.37 9.12
N LEU A 609 31.55 15.45 9.91
CA LEU A 609 30.79 14.51 10.74
C LEU A 609 30.00 15.25 11.83
N ARG A 610 30.58 16.29 12.45
CA ARG A 610 29.89 17.10 13.47
C ARG A 610 28.66 17.81 12.87
N ARG A 611 28.76 18.39 11.67
CA ARG A 611 27.62 18.99 10.98
C ARG A 611 26.48 17.98 10.79
N LEU A 612 26.81 16.73 10.51
CA LEU A 612 25.82 15.65 10.32
C LEU A 612 25.17 15.14 11.61
N LEU A 613 25.68 15.57 12.79
CA LEU A 613 25.05 15.34 14.09
C LEU A 613 23.99 16.38 14.44
N SER A 614 23.85 17.46 13.65
CA SER A 614 22.87 18.51 13.89
C SER A 614 21.44 17.96 13.89
N SER A 615 20.57 18.52 14.73
CA SER A 615 19.14 18.16 14.83
C SER A 615 18.35 18.40 13.54
N SER A 616 18.90 19.17 12.59
CA SER A 616 18.31 19.38 11.26
C SER A 616 18.58 18.23 10.28
N CYS A 617 19.46 17.27 10.62
CA CYS A 617 19.80 16.16 9.76
C CYS A 617 18.85 14.95 9.96
N ASP A 618 18.81 14.09 8.95
CA ASP A 618 18.10 12.80 9.07
C ASP A 618 18.72 11.95 10.20
N GLU A 619 17.88 11.38 11.03
CA GLU A 619 18.27 10.62 12.23
C GLU A 619 19.25 9.47 11.91
N MET A 620 19.07 8.75 10.79
CA MET A 620 19.99 7.69 10.38
C MET A 620 21.35 8.22 9.95
N VAL A 621 21.40 9.40 9.38
CA VAL A 621 22.64 10.10 9.03
C VAL A 621 23.40 10.44 10.32
N SER A 622 22.70 11.04 11.30
CA SER A 622 23.29 11.40 12.58
C SER A 622 23.79 10.18 13.35
N GLY A 623 23.03 9.09 13.36
CA GLY A 623 23.44 7.84 14.01
C GLY A 623 24.69 7.19 13.40
N ASN A 624 24.78 7.15 12.06
CA ASN A 624 25.98 6.65 11.37
C ASN A 624 27.16 7.61 11.54
N ALA A 625 26.94 8.93 11.54
CA ALA A 625 27.98 9.92 11.79
C ALA A 625 28.56 9.78 13.22
N ALA A 626 27.69 9.55 14.21
CA ALA A 626 28.13 9.30 15.60
C ALA A 626 28.99 8.03 15.69
N LEU A 627 28.58 6.94 15.02
CA LEU A 627 29.34 5.70 15.02
C LEU A 627 30.68 5.85 14.29
N CYS A 628 30.70 6.54 13.14
CA CYS A 628 31.91 6.86 12.39
C CYS A 628 32.88 7.70 13.25
N LEU A 629 32.36 8.69 13.97
CA LEU A 629 33.11 9.48 14.93
C LEU A 629 33.72 8.59 16.04
N ALA A 630 32.92 7.69 16.62
CA ALA A 630 33.37 6.75 17.64
C ALA A 630 34.56 5.90 17.20
N HIS A 631 34.59 5.49 15.90
CA HIS A 631 35.74 4.79 15.34
C HIS A 631 36.97 5.70 15.20
N CYS A 632 36.80 6.96 14.81
CA CYS A 632 37.91 7.92 14.67
C CYS A 632 38.53 8.29 16.03
N LEU A 633 37.74 8.28 17.11
CA LEU A 633 38.22 8.55 18.48
C LEU A 633 39.19 7.47 19.01
N GLU A 634 39.33 6.33 18.37
CA GLU A 634 40.36 5.32 18.67
C GLU A 634 41.76 5.76 18.27
N LEU A 635 41.90 6.79 17.42
CA LEU A 635 43.18 7.39 17.07
C LEU A 635 43.62 8.37 18.17
N LYS A 636 44.88 8.25 18.61
CA LYS A 636 45.43 9.11 19.66
C LYS A 636 45.37 10.60 19.29
N GLY A 637 44.90 11.41 20.21
CA GLY A 637 44.93 12.88 20.11
C GLY A 637 43.72 13.48 19.36
N ILE A 638 42.81 12.68 18.79
CA ILE A 638 41.63 13.19 18.08
C ILE A 638 40.65 13.85 19.05
N SER A 639 40.41 13.25 20.21
CA SER A 639 39.55 13.80 21.26
C SER A 639 40.01 15.21 21.72
N ASN A 640 41.32 15.45 21.76
CA ASN A 640 41.88 16.78 22.06
C ASN A 640 41.48 17.83 21.00
N ASN A 641 41.46 17.47 19.74
CA ASN A 641 41.10 18.39 18.66
C ASN A 641 39.61 18.81 18.66
N LEU A 642 38.77 18.05 19.39
CA LEU A 642 37.34 18.30 19.56
C LEU A 642 37.01 19.17 20.78
N LEU A 643 37.98 19.53 21.62
CA LEU A 643 37.79 20.45 22.72
C LEU A 643 37.33 21.83 22.24
N GLY A 644 36.43 22.46 23.00
CA GLY A 644 35.84 23.74 22.64
C GLY A 644 34.81 23.68 21.49
N THR A 645 34.35 22.48 21.14
CA THR A 645 33.27 22.27 20.17
C THR A 645 31.99 21.79 20.85
N ASP A 646 30.86 21.87 20.18
CA ASP A 646 29.54 21.46 20.70
C ASP A 646 29.31 19.94 20.66
N ILE A 647 30.33 19.15 20.38
CA ILE A 647 30.23 17.71 20.14
C ILE A 647 29.61 16.95 21.34
N VAL A 648 29.94 17.34 22.57
CA VAL A 648 29.37 16.71 23.78
C VAL A 648 27.86 16.95 23.84
N LEU A 649 27.41 18.19 23.52
CA LEU A 649 26.00 18.56 23.52
C LEU A 649 25.24 17.80 22.44
N GLU A 650 25.75 17.76 21.21
CA GLU A 650 25.10 17.09 20.10
C GLU A 650 24.99 15.56 20.34
N LEU A 651 26.04 14.92 20.80
CA LEU A 651 26.00 13.49 21.15
C LEU A 651 25.08 13.21 22.34
N LEU A 652 25.06 14.08 23.36
CA LEU A 652 24.17 13.93 24.50
C LEU A 652 22.70 14.02 24.09
N ARG A 653 22.34 14.95 23.22
CA ARG A 653 20.97 15.08 22.67
C ARG A 653 20.49 13.80 22.03
N HIS A 654 21.28 13.25 21.11
CA HIS A 654 20.91 11.98 20.45
C HIS A 654 20.86 10.81 21.44
N ALA A 655 21.77 10.71 22.37
CA ALA A 655 21.81 9.65 23.38
C ALA A 655 20.68 9.78 24.43
N ALA A 656 20.22 11.00 24.68
CA ALA A 656 19.23 11.32 25.71
C ALA A 656 17.77 11.24 25.25
N GLY A 657 17.48 10.83 24.00
CA GLY A 657 16.12 10.55 23.54
C GLY A 657 15.55 11.52 22.51
N ASP A 658 16.29 12.51 22.01
CA ASP A 658 15.88 13.28 20.83
C ASP A 658 15.74 12.35 19.60
N ALA A 659 16.57 11.30 19.54
CA ALA A 659 16.47 10.27 18.54
C ALA A 659 15.34 9.27 18.89
N LYS A 660 14.46 8.99 17.93
CA LYS A 660 13.38 8.02 18.07
C LYS A 660 13.87 6.56 17.95
N ARG A 661 14.99 6.34 17.26
CA ARG A 661 15.54 5.01 16.99
C ARG A 661 16.60 4.64 18.04
N THR A 662 16.40 3.53 18.73
CA THR A 662 17.32 3.00 19.76
C THR A 662 18.74 2.83 19.23
N ALA A 663 18.93 2.39 17.98
CA ALA A 663 20.27 2.24 17.40
C ALA A 663 21.02 3.57 17.28
N VAL A 664 20.33 4.68 17.02
CA VAL A 664 20.93 6.01 16.94
C VAL A 664 21.33 6.49 18.33
N GLN A 665 20.47 6.28 19.34
CA GLN A 665 20.77 6.57 20.73
C GLN A 665 22.02 5.80 21.21
N GLN A 666 22.09 4.50 20.89
CA GLN A 666 23.24 3.65 21.21
C GLN A 666 24.53 4.14 20.56
N ASN A 667 24.49 4.46 19.26
CA ASN A 667 25.66 4.95 18.54
C ASN A 667 26.18 6.26 19.10
N ALA A 668 25.27 7.18 19.46
CA ALA A 668 25.64 8.45 20.11
C ALA A 668 26.22 8.23 21.53
N ALA A 669 25.63 7.32 22.30
CA ALA A 669 26.15 6.98 23.64
C ALA A 669 27.54 6.33 23.56
N ILE A 670 27.78 5.43 22.58
CA ILE A 670 29.13 4.84 22.37
C ILE A 670 30.13 5.93 22.00
N ALA A 671 29.78 6.86 21.11
CA ALA A 671 30.65 7.96 20.71
C ALA A 671 30.97 8.88 21.90
N LEU A 672 29.95 9.22 22.69
CA LEU A 672 30.11 10.06 23.90
C LEU A 672 30.99 9.38 24.96
N GLY A 673 30.78 8.08 25.20
CA GLY A 673 31.62 7.28 26.12
C GLY A 673 33.07 7.25 25.68
N LYS A 674 33.37 6.95 24.39
CA LYS A 674 34.74 6.96 23.87
C LYS A 674 35.38 8.34 23.91
N LEU A 675 34.62 9.40 23.64
CA LEU A 675 35.10 10.78 23.73
C LEU A 675 35.54 11.13 25.14
N CYS A 676 34.72 10.84 26.15
CA CYS A 676 35.01 11.10 27.57
C CYS A 676 36.15 10.21 28.10
N GLN A 677 36.23 8.95 27.63
CA GLN A 677 37.30 8.03 28.03
C GLN A 677 38.66 8.46 27.46
N SER A 678 38.70 8.99 26.25
CA SER A 678 39.92 9.38 25.56
C SER A 678 40.48 10.73 26.04
N GLU A 679 39.63 11.63 26.56
CA GLU A 679 40.02 12.95 27.01
C GLU A 679 39.11 13.41 28.18
N PRO A 680 39.63 13.44 29.42
CA PRO A 680 38.85 13.74 30.65
C PRO A 680 38.16 15.11 30.65
N ARG A 681 38.70 16.11 29.97
CA ARG A 681 38.07 17.45 29.89
C ARG A 681 36.68 17.43 29.24
N HIS A 682 36.35 16.42 28.42
CA HIS A 682 34.99 16.23 27.91
C HIS A 682 34.02 15.75 28.99
N VAL A 683 34.51 15.06 30.03
CA VAL A 683 33.72 14.68 31.20
C VAL A 683 33.28 15.90 32.00
N ASP A 684 34.17 16.91 32.14
CA ASP A 684 33.84 18.16 32.83
C ASP A 684 32.72 18.90 32.05
N LYS A 685 32.81 18.93 30.72
CA LYS A 685 31.75 19.49 29.87
C LYS A 685 30.43 18.71 29.97
N LEU A 686 30.49 17.39 30.08
CA LEU A 686 29.30 16.54 30.26
C LEU A 686 28.64 16.81 31.64
N ARG A 687 29.43 17.06 32.71
CA ARG A 687 28.95 17.48 34.03
C ARG A 687 28.26 18.85 33.98
N GLU A 688 28.87 19.82 33.33
CA GLU A 688 28.28 21.17 33.13
C GLU A 688 26.91 21.11 32.49
N LEU A 689 26.68 20.14 31.58
CA LEU A 689 25.42 19.92 30.88
C LEU A 689 24.44 19.00 31.64
N HIS A 690 24.73 18.63 32.88
CA HIS A 690 23.96 17.64 33.65
C HIS A 690 23.77 16.31 32.92
N GLY A 691 24.75 15.93 32.09
CA GLY A 691 24.64 14.80 31.17
C GLY A 691 24.51 13.45 31.84
N PHE A 692 25.11 13.26 33.03
CA PHE A 692 25.00 12.01 33.79
C PHE A 692 23.58 11.78 34.32
N GLU A 693 22.94 12.84 34.84
CA GLU A 693 21.56 12.80 35.32
C GLU A 693 20.60 12.55 34.19
N ILE A 694 20.80 13.21 33.03
CA ILE A 694 20.00 13.03 31.83
C ILE A 694 20.09 11.59 31.31
N LEU A 695 21.32 11.05 31.13
CA LEU A 695 21.53 9.67 30.67
C LEU A 695 20.96 8.64 31.66
N HIS A 696 21.11 8.88 32.98
CA HIS A 696 20.55 8.00 34.00
C HIS A 696 19.00 7.98 33.96
N SER A 697 18.38 9.13 33.76
CA SER A 697 16.90 9.20 33.61
C SER A 697 16.41 8.48 32.35
N CYS A 698 17.12 8.62 31.24
CA CYS A 698 16.78 7.92 29.98
C CYS A 698 16.95 6.40 30.10
N MET A 699 17.96 5.91 30.80
CA MET A 699 18.17 4.48 31.05
C MET A 699 17.01 3.83 31.84
N LYS A 700 16.29 4.57 32.66
CA LYS A 700 15.10 4.08 33.39
C LYS A 700 13.88 3.91 32.48
N LEU A 701 13.84 4.59 31.34
CA LEU A 701 12.74 4.52 30.35
C LEU A 701 12.93 3.37 29.36
N ILE A 702 14.12 2.76 29.30
CA ILE A 702 14.49 1.68 28.36
C ILE A 702 14.24 0.27 28.95
N LYS A 703 13.52 0.15 30.03
CA LYS A 703 13.13 -1.16 30.62
C LYS A 703 11.86 -1.71 30.05
#